data_6a1b050d31877c82b16eea9fa9b4aa99
#
_entry.id   6a1b050d31877c82b16eea9fa9b4aa99
#
_cell.length_a   1.000
_cell.length_b   1.000
_cell.length_c   1.000
_cell.angle_alpha   90.00
_cell.angle_beta   90.00
_cell.angle_gamma   90.00
#
_symmetry.space_group_name_H-M   'P 1'
#
loop_
_entity.id
_entity.type
_entity.pdbx_description
1 polymer ?
#
loop_
_entity_poly.entity_id
_entity_poly.type
_entity_poly.pdbx_seq_one_letter_code
_entity_poly.pdbx_strand_id
1 'polypeptide(L)'
;MDLKQRKLNKSEWTSIEVPVSTSEIAILNLIMEGYADVNFKINNAVSILAYLKLEASDKMEDYLYSKYLRASGDKIEEGLAISDATYKKMKISGDIKINSGQKLRLDRYDEPTIRKHDLYEFTLLSHLENLIHNKKLDNQKLFHFHYFTVYKLNKNSVARVNALVKELVNRVLKIFEKDINLSVIIENAVDFVEKNDSLLKYGDLVLYEHQKDIFTACKQPNPKLVLYMAPTGTGKTLTPIALSQQKKIIFVCAARHVGLALARAAISVKKKIAFAFGCASADDIRLHYFAAKEYSINRRTGGIGKVDNSVGTEVEIMICDIKSYLPAMYYMLAFFEAQDIIMYWDEPTITLDYSEHEFHSTIRKIWKKNCIPNVVLSSATLPKQNELCETIPDFLNKFHGAEICNIVSHDCKKSIPIINKDGLVVLPHYLHEDYNKTLAVAKHCNDYLTLLRYFDLGGVVEFITYVNNNGFGSARMCLERHFDTLDDINMKNIKTYYIKLLQNIAPTAWVNIYSHLLGARHPRILENASVDSKGSKLTKSNSFGPTHSSNRLAGTPITRLVSEPVVSKSDMLSKTKPVSAPPIGTSGVYVTTKDAHTLTDGPTIFISNDIEKIAKFCIQQANIPASVMDDIMKKIEYNNVINKRLHELESETEVIREAADKQVKNAVSGFHGSQKVAGRNKSSKDPKKLSKDIPPEFENKAGLSKLTDQINTLRNMIKSATLNDAFVPNRRMHLDRWAEGIDASGAFTSNIDEHVVSDIMALNGVENTWKVLLMMGIGVFINHENITYTEIMKRLADEQKLYMIIASSDYIYGTNYQFCHGFLSKDLNLTQEKLIQAMGRIGRNNIQQTYTVRFRDDEQIMKLFTSETDKPEIINMNRLFNTRKVVWQNDMYVEIADDLEDDAGTEAQEPETGDD
;
A
#
# COMPACT_ATOMS: atom_id res chain seq x y z
N MET A 1 11.84 12.32 -12.07
CA MET A 1 12.29 10.96 -11.69
C MET A 1 12.86 10.99 -10.30
N ASP A 2 12.41 10.11 -9.43
CA ASP A 2 12.83 10.08 -8.01
C ASP A 2 14.22 9.47 -7.78
N LEU A 3 14.94 9.15 -8.88
CA LEU A 3 16.34 8.71 -8.84
C LEU A 3 17.34 9.87 -8.80
N LYS A 4 16.89 11.14 -8.87
CA LYS A 4 17.79 12.30 -8.75
C LYS A 4 18.32 12.40 -7.32
N GLN A 5 19.63 12.30 -7.18
CA GLN A 5 20.37 12.38 -5.91
C GLN A 5 20.64 13.86 -5.60
N ARG A 6 19.82 14.50 -4.76
CA ARG A 6 19.93 15.92 -4.37
C ARG A 6 19.60 16.15 -2.91
N LYS A 7 20.00 17.27 -2.33
CA LYS A 7 19.65 17.66 -0.95
C LYS A 7 18.13 17.78 -0.77
N LEU A 8 17.64 17.57 0.46
CA LEU A 8 16.23 17.73 0.81
C LEU A 8 15.79 19.19 0.62
N ASN A 9 14.65 19.38 -0.02
CA ASN A 9 14.01 20.68 -0.14
C ASN A 9 13.05 20.96 1.03
N LYS A 10 12.55 22.21 1.13
CA LYS A 10 11.67 22.62 2.23
C LYS A 10 10.34 21.84 2.28
N SER A 11 9.74 21.52 1.13
CA SER A 11 8.49 20.77 1.07
C SER A 11 8.66 19.32 1.54
N GLU A 12 9.79 18.69 1.19
CA GLU A 12 10.13 17.34 1.64
C GLU A 12 10.33 17.30 3.16
N TRP A 13 11.01 18.32 3.74
CA TRP A 13 11.13 18.46 5.19
C TRP A 13 9.78 18.59 5.87
N THR A 14 8.85 19.37 5.30
CA THR A 14 7.51 19.53 5.86
C THR A 14 6.70 18.22 5.75
N SER A 15 6.88 17.48 4.66
CA SER A 15 6.12 16.24 4.41
C SER A 15 6.45 15.11 5.39
N ILE A 16 7.70 15.00 5.84
CA ILE A 16 8.11 13.96 6.79
C ILE A 16 7.62 14.21 8.22
N GLU A 17 7.27 15.44 8.57
CA GLU A 17 6.70 15.79 9.87
C GLU A 17 5.20 15.45 9.99
N VAL A 18 4.54 15.12 8.88
CA VAL A 18 3.12 14.72 8.90
C VAL A 18 3.00 13.31 9.48
N PRO A 19 2.26 13.10 10.58
CA PRO A 19 2.12 11.78 11.17
C PRO A 19 1.52 10.75 10.20
N VAL A 20 1.90 9.51 10.35
CA VAL A 20 1.28 8.39 9.63
C VAL A 20 -0.10 8.05 10.22
N SER A 21 -0.89 7.27 9.49
CA SER A 21 -2.22 6.86 9.93
C SER A 21 -2.19 6.02 11.22
N THR A 22 -3.30 5.98 11.96
CA THR A 22 -3.42 5.16 13.18
C THR A 22 -3.23 3.66 12.91
N SER A 23 -3.67 3.18 11.76
CA SER A 23 -3.46 1.79 11.33
C SER A 23 -1.98 1.50 11.07
N GLU A 24 -1.26 2.45 10.50
CA GLU A 24 0.18 2.32 10.26
C GLU A 24 0.97 2.39 11.56
N ILE A 25 0.58 3.23 12.52
CA ILE A 25 1.16 3.25 13.88
C ILE A 25 0.98 1.89 14.57
N ALA A 26 -0.17 1.22 14.42
CA ALA A 26 -0.37 -0.12 14.97
C ALA A 26 0.61 -1.14 14.36
N ILE A 27 0.88 -1.06 13.05
CA ILE A 27 1.87 -1.91 12.38
C ILE A 27 3.28 -1.60 12.87
N LEU A 28 3.64 -0.32 13.04
CA LEU A 28 4.94 0.08 13.58
C LEU A 28 5.15 -0.42 15.01
N ASN A 29 4.14 -0.32 15.86
CA ASN A 29 4.18 -0.87 17.20
C ASN A 29 4.34 -2.40 17.19
N LEU A 30 3.60 -3.11 16.31
CA LEU A 30 3.77 -4.55 16.11
C LEU A 30 5.21 -4.92 15.73
N ILE A 31 5.82 -4.17 14.81
CA ILE A 31 7.19 -4.43 14.34
C ILE A 31 8.20 -4.15 15.47
N MET A 32 8.02 -3.08 16.25
CA MET A 32 8.91 -2.73 17.35
C MET A 32 8.83 -3.72 18.51
N GLU A 33 7.64 -4.03 19.00
CA GLU A 33 7.43 -5.01 20.08
C GLU A 33 7.82 -6.41 19.62
N GLY A 34 7.52 -6.74 18.36
CA GLY A 34 7.85 -8.00 17.74
C GLY A 34 9.36 -8.23 17.55
N TYR A 35 10.19 -7.19 17.61
CA TYR A 35 11.63 -7.36 17.66
C TYR A 35 12.08 -8.01 18.98
N ALA A 36 11.47 -7.62 20.10
CA ALA A 36 11.75 -8.23 21.40
C ALA A 36 11.13 -9.64 21.50
N ASP A 37 9.85 -9.79 21.14
CA ASP A 37 9.11 -11.05 21.13
C ASP A 37 8.49 -11.32 19.75
N VAL A 38 9.09 -12.22 18.98
CA VAL A 38 8.65 -12.59 17.63
C VAL A 38 7.24 -13.20 17.56
N ASN A 39 6.67 -13.60 18.69
CA ASN A 39 5.32 -14.13 18.81
C ASN A 39 4.30 -13.08 19.23
N PHE A 40 4.73 -11.85 19.43
CA PHE A 40 3.86 -10.73 19.79
C PHE A 40 2.75 -10.53 18.75
N LYS A 41 1.54 -10.27 19.24
CA LYS A 41 0.34 -10.08 18.42
C LYS A 41 -0.43 -8.87 18.90
N ILE A 42 -1.04 -8.16 17.97
CA ILE A 42 -1.97 -7.06 18.27
C ILE A 42 -3.34 -7.42 17.71
N ASN A 43 -4.37 -7.26 18.52
CA ASN A 43 -5.75 -7.35 18.06
C ASN A 43 -6.50 -6.08 18.41
N ASN A 44 -7.12 -5.47 17.42
CA ASN A 44 -7.89 -4.22 17.58
C ASN A 44 -9.39 -4.48 17.84
N ALA A 45 -9.82 -5.74 17.89
CA ALA A 45 -11.20 -6.08 18.22
C ALA A 45 -11.53 -5.72 19.67
N VAL A 46 -12.71 -5.19 19.85
CA VAL A 46 -13.18 -4.70 21.15
C VAL A 46 -14.15 -5.69 21.77
N SER A 47 -13.85 -6.18 22.98
CA SER A 47 -14.78 -6.96 23.78
C SER A 47 -15.79 -6.06 24.51
N ILE A 48 -16.92 -6.61 24.95
CA ILE A 48 -17.94 -5.86 25.69
C ILE A 48 -17.36 -5.22 26.96
N LEU A 49 -16.48 -5.93 27.66
CA LEU A 49 -15.83 -5.49 28.90
C LEU A 49 -14.85 -4.34 28.64
N ALA A 50 -14.08 -4.43 27.54
CA ALA A 50 -13.19 -3.36 27.11
C ALA A 50 -13.96 -2.11 26.65
N TYR A 51 -15.06 -2.30 25.91
CA TYR A 51 -15.93 -1.21 25.45
C TYR A 51 -16.52 -0.42 26.63
N LEU A 52 -17.03 -1.11 27.63
CA LEU A 52 -17.61 -0.49 28.81
C LEU A 52 -16.56 0.04 29.81
N LYS A 53 -15.28 -0.19 29.54
CA LYS A 53 -14.14 0.22 30.39
C LYS A 53 -14.29 -0.26 31.84
N LEU A 54 -14.71 -1.52 32.01
CA LEU A 54 -14.91 -2.13 33.32
C LEU A 54 -13.70 -3.03 33.67
N GLU A 55 -13.48 -3.20 34.97
CA GLU A 55 -12.49 -4.16 35.46
C GLU A 55 -13.01 -5.58 35.31
N ALA A 56 -12.13 -6.50 34.92
CA ALA A 56 -12.44 -7.91 34.78
C ALA A 56 -12.61 -8.56 36.15
N SER A 57 -13.72 -9.25 36.37
CA SER A 57 -13.96 -10.15 37.51
C SER A 57 -15.03 -11.15 37.11
N ASP A 58 -14.99 -12.37 37.66
CA ASP A 58 -15.96 -13.42 37.35
C ASP A 58 -17.40 -12.93 37.53
N LYS A 59 -17.68 -12.19 38.59
CA LYS A 59 -19.00 -11.61 38.86
C LYS A 59 -19.43 -10.60 37.81
N MET A 60 -18.48 -9.80 37.28
CA MET A 60 -18.76 -8.82 36.24
C MET A 60 -19.02 -9.52 34.88
N GLU A 61 -18.24 -10.53 34.58
CA GLU A 61 -18.41 -11.33 33.36
C GLU A 61 -19.75 -12.05 33.33
N ASP A 62 -20.11 -12.72 34.45
CA ASP A 62 -21.43 -13.36 34.65
C ASP A 62 -22.59 -12.35 34.51
N TYR A 63 -22.44 -11.16 35.09
CA TYR A 63 -23.45 -10.10 35.01
C TYR A 63 -23.62 -9.60 33.55
N LEU A 64 -22.51 -9.30 32.84
CA LEU A 64 -22.55 -8.85 31.45
C LEU A 64 -23.15 -9.93 30.54
N TYR A 65 -22.77 -11.19 30.77
CA TYR A 65 -23.37 -12.30 30.03
C TYR A 65 -24.87 -12.38 30.27
N SER A 66 -25.32 -12.35 31.51
CA SER A 66 -26.73 -12.46 31.88
C SER A 66 -27.57 -11.30 31.35
N LYS A 67 -27.00 -10.06 31.32
CA LYS A 67 -27.71 -8.86 30.91
C LYS A 67 -27.75 -8.71 29.35
N TYR A 68 -26.68 -9.01 28.65
CA TYR A 68 -26.54 -8.66 27.24
C TYR A 68 -26.43 -9.83 26.26
N LEU A 69 -25.94 -10.99 26.72
CA LEU A 69 -25.55 -12.10 25.83
C LEU A 69 -26.43 -13.37 26.06
N ARG A 70 -27.15 -13.44 27.15
CA ARG A 70 -27.91 -14.63 27.56
C ARG A 70 -28.94 -15.05 26.52
N ALA A 71 -29.64 -14.10 25.91
CA ALA A 71 -30.68 -14.42 24.93
C ALA A 71 -30.13 -15.20 23.72
N SER A 72 -28.92 -14.85 23.25
CA SER A 72 -28.21 -15.57 22.19
C SER A 72 -27.64 -16.90 22.74
N GLY A 73 -27.05 -16.88 23.93
CA GLY A 73 -26.53 -18.08 24.57
C GLY A 73 -27.60 -19.17 24.79
N ASP A 74 -28.76 -18.81 25.30
CA ASP A 74 -29.88 -19.77 25.54
C ASP A 74 -30.35 -20.40 24.21
N LYS A 75 -30.46 -19.62 23.11
CA LYS A 75 -30.83 -20.18 21.80
C LYS A 75 -29.80 -21.18 21.27
N ILE A 76 -28.52 -20.87 21.47
CA ILE A 76 -27.41 -21.75 21.09
C ILE A 76 -27.50 -23.06 21.92
N GLU A 77 -27.64 -22.95 23.23
CA GLU A 77 -27.73 -24.11 24.11
C GLU A 77 -28.97 -25.00 23.83
N GLU A 78 -30.11 -24.39 23.51
CA GLU A 78 -31.31 -25.15 23.05
C GLU A 78 -31.05 -25.89 21.74
N GLY A 79 -30.31 -25.24 20.81
CA GLY A 79 -29.91 -25.89 19.59
C GLY A 79 -28.94 -27.04 19.79
N LEU A 80 -28.01 -26.92 20.75
CA LEU A 80 -27.06 -27.97 21.10
C LEU A 80 -27.76 -29.15 21.78
N ALA A 81 -28.70 -28.91 22.71
CA ALA A 81 -29.48 -29.96 23.35
C ALA A 81 -30.31 -30.80 22.36
N ILE A 82 -30.71 -30.24 21.24
CA ILE A 82 -31.34 -30.97 20.14
C ILE A 82 -30.33 -31.82 19.37
N SER A 83 -29.12 -31.30 19.17
CA SER A 83 -28.07 -31.95 18.38
C SER A 83 -27.31 -33.02 19.15
N ASP A 84 -27.19 -32.89 20.47
CA ASP A 84 -26.54 -33.84 21.37
C ASP A 84 -27.41 -34.04 22.65
N ALA A 85 -28.06 -35.20 22.77
CA ALA A 85 -28.90 -35.55 23.91
C ALA A 85 -28.13 -35.61 25.24
N THR A 86 -26.80 -35.68 25.23
CA THR A 86 -25.95 -35.70 26.43
C THR A 86 -25.51 -34.30 26.88
N TYR A 87 -25.88 -33.29 26.14
CA TYR A 87 -25.46 -31.89 26.39
C TYR A 87 -26.01 -31.39 27.74
N LYS A 88 -25.14 -30.85 28.58
CA LYS A 88 -25.51 -30.22 29.85
C LYS A 88 -25.36 -28.69 29.70
N LYS A 89 -26.45 -27.97 29.96
CA LYS A 89 -26.45 -26.49 29.95
C LYS A 89 -25.40 -25.94 30.90
N MET A 90 -24.85 -24.78 30.53
CA MET A 90 -23.89 -24.07 31.37
C MET A 90 -24.56 -23.61 32.68
N LYS A 91 -23.84 -23.72 33.79
CA LYS A 91 -24.28 -23.17 35.07
C LYS A 91 -23.86 -21.69 35.12
N ILE A 92 -24.85 -20.81 35.13
CA ILE A 92 -24.64 -19.38 35.35
C ILE A 92 -24.99 -19.07 36.78
N SER A 93 -24.17 -18.30 37.48
CA SER A 93 -24.45 -17.86 38.86
C SER A 93 -25.77 -17.09 38.89
N GLY A 94 -26.64 -17.43 39.88
CA GLY A 94 -27.89 -16.70 40.11
C GLY A 94 -27.64 -15.23 40.48
N ASP A 95 -28.61 -14.53 41.01
CA ASP A 95 -28.62 -13.10 41.36
C ASP A 95 -27.25 -12.48 41.66
N ILE A 96 -26.63 -11.94 40.62
CA ILE A 96 -25.30 -11.35 40.71
C ILE A 96 -25.42 -9.90 41.16
N LYS A 97 -24.93 -9.57 42.33
CA LYS A 97 -24.89 -8.20 42.87
C LYS A 97 -23.58 -7.56 42.48
N ILE A 98 -23.63 -6.52 41.62
CA ILE A 98 -22.49 -5.64 41.29
C ILE A 98 -22.54 -4.36 42.14
N ASN A 99 -21.39 -3.66 42.25
CA ASN A 99 -21.28 -2.43 42.98
C ASN A 99 -22.19 -1.34 42.40
N SER A 100 -22.85 -0.54 43.26
CA SER A 100 -23.78 0.51 42.84
C SER A 100 -23.16 1.54 41.87
N GLY A 101 -21.88 1.84 42.00
CA GLY A 101 -21.17 2.74 41.07
C GLY A 101 -20.96 2.13 39.67
N GLN A 102 -20.73 0.83 39.57
CA GLN A 102 -20.64 0.10 38.31
C GLN A 102 -22.03 -0.03 37.65
N LYS A 103 -23.06 -0.29 38.46
CA LYS A 103 -24.44 -0.35 38.00
C LYS A 103 -24.87 0.98 37.35
N LEU A 104 -24.55 2.10 38.00
CA LEU A 104 -24.87 3.44 37.51
C LEU A 104 -24.14 3.79 36.19
N ARG A 105 -22.92 3.24 35.98
CA ARG A 105 -22.23 3.35 34.71
C ARG A 105 -22.91 2.54 33.62
N LEU A 106 -23.35 1.32 33.92
CA LEU A 106 -24.02 0.42 32.97
C LEU A 106 -25.40 0.91 32.56
N ASP A 107 -26.14 1.58 33.49
CA ASP A 107 -27.46 2.14 33.22
C ASP A 107 -27.43 3.29 32.20
N ARG A 108 -26.23 3.84 31.89
CA ARG A 108 -26.03 4.85 30.82
C ARG A 108 -25.96 4.23 29.41
N TYR A 109 -25.81 2.92 29.31
CA TYR A 109 -25.70 2.23 28.03
C TYR A 109 -26.95 1.38 27.78
N ASP A 110 -27.70 1.77 26.75
CA ASP A 110 -28.86 1.00 26.30
C ASP A 110 -28.41 -0.25 25.52
N GLU A 111 -29.13 -1.33 25.68
CA GLU A 111 -28.89 -2.56 24.93
C GLU A 111 -28.83 -2.35 23.41
N PRO A 112 -29.73 -1.57 22.77
CA PRO A 112 -29.64 -1.27 21.37
C PRO A 112 -28.37 -0.52 20.97
N THR A 113 -27.83 0.35 21.84
CA THR A 113 -26.60 1.11 21.60
C THR A 113 -25.39 0.18 21.62
N ILE A 114 -25.33 -0.76 22.55
CA ILE A 114 -24.25 -1.77 22.64
C ILE A 114 -24.28 -2.70 21.42
N ARG A 115 -25.44 -3.18 20.99
CA ARG A 115 -25.60 -4.06 19.83
C ARG A 115 -25.27 -3.37 18.49
N LYS A 116 -25.33 -2.04 18.43
CA LYS A 116 -24.92 -1.29 17.23
C LYS A 116 -23.39 -1.23 17.07
N HIS A 117 -22.64 -1.52 18.12
CA HIS A 117 -21.19 -1.60 18.04
C HIS A 117 -20.77 -3.01 17.61
N ASP A 118 -19.73 -3.08 16.78
CA ASP A 118 -19.13 -4.32 16.33
C ASP A 118 -18.30 -4.97 17.44
N LEU A 119 -18.98 -5.48 18.48
CA LEU A 119 -18.32 -6.14 19.60
C LEU A 119 -18.06 -7.61 19.28
N TYR A 120 -16.90 -8.08 19.74
CA TYR A 120 -16.39 -9.41 19.39
C TYR A 120 -17.30 -10.56 19.83
N GLU A 121 -17.84 -10.49 21.04
CA GLU A 121 -18.72 -11.53 21.59
C GLU A 121 -20.02 -11.68 20.78
N PHE A 122 -20.62 -10.57 20.32
CA PHE A 122 -21.82 -10.63 19.47
C PHE A 122 -21.52 -11.27 18.12
N THR A 123 -20.34 -11.01 17.55
CA THR A 123 -19.91 -11.66 16.29
C THR A 123 -19.77 -13.17 16.50
N LEU A 124 -19.09 -13.60 17.57
CA LEU A 124 -18.97 -15.04 17.89
C LEU A 124 -20.33 -15.70 18.06
N LEU A 125 -21.22 -15.11 18.88
CA LEU A 125 -22.55 -15.66 19.11
C LEU A 125 -23.41 -15.70 17.85
N SER A 126 -23.34 -14.67 17.00
CA SER A 126 -24.04 -14.65 15.71
C SER A 126 -23.58 -15.79 14.80
N HIS A 127 -22.27 -16.03 14.70
CA HIS A 127 -21.76 -17.18 13.94
C HIS A 127 -22.20 -18.52 14.54
N LEU A 128 -22.25 -18.66 15.87
CA LEU A 128 -22.73 -19.88 16.51
C LEU A 128 -24.23 -20.12 16.28
N GLU A 129 -25.07 -19.07 16.38
CA GLU A 129 -26.50 -19.18 16.07
C GLU A 129 -26.71 -19.64 14.61
N ASN A 130 -25.99 -19.02 13.67
CA ASN A 130 -26.05 -19.38 12.26
C ASN A 130 -25.50 -20.78 11.98
N LEU A 131 -24.47 -21.23 12.69
CA LEU A 131 -23.91 -22.57 12.59
C LEU A 131 -24.98 -23.62 12.94
N ILE A 132 -25.65 -23.46 14.08
CA ILE A 132 -26.69 -24.38 14.54
C ILE A 132 -27.90 -24.33 13.59
N HIS A 133 -28.30 -23.16 13.16
CA HIS A 133 -29.40 -22.98 12.21
C HIS A 133 -29.11 -23.71 10.88
N ASN A 134 -27.93 -23.54 10.31
CA ASN A 134 -27.55 -24.19 9.05
C ASN A 134 -27.35 -25.71 9.21
N LYS A 135 -26.94 -26.18 10.39
CA LYS A 135 -26.92 -27.62 10.69
C LYS A 135 -28.32 -28.22 10.65
N LYS A 136 -29.32 -27.52 11.21
CA LYS A 136 -30.72 -27.96 11.18
C LYS A 136 -31.32 -27.96 9.76
N LEU A 137 -30.89 -27.03 8.90
CA LEU A 137 -31.32 -26.95 7.50
C LEU A 137 -30.54 -27.85 6.55
N ASP A 138 -29.59 -28.63 7.05
CA ASP A 138 -28.61 -29.42 6.28
C ASP A 138 -27.86 -28.63 5.18
N ASN A 139 -27.65 -27.33 5.43
CA ASN A 139 -26.84 -26.49 4.54
C ASN A 139 -25.37 -26.68 4.84
N GLN A 140 -24.76 -27.67 4.22
CA GLN A 140 -23.36 -28.07 4.46
C GLN A 140 -22.37 -26.92 4.21
N LYS A 141 -22.55 -26.12 3.15
CA LYS A 141 -21.64 -25.00 2.86
C LYS A 141 -21.63 -23.97 3.99
N LEU A 142 -22.78 -23.45 4.38
CA LEU A 142 -22.86 -22.42 5.43
C LEU A 142 -22.53 -22.96 6.81
N PHE A 143 -22.85 -24.24 7.10
CA PHE A 143 -22.44 -24.90 8.35
C PHE A 143 -20.91 -24.91 8.49
N HIS A 144 -20.19 -25.37 7.46
CA HIS A 144 -18.71 -25.36 7.45
C HIS A 144 -18.13 -23.96 7.47
N PHE A 145 -18.76 -22.98 6.78
CA PHE A 145 -18.34 -21.59 6.82
C PHE A 145 -18.34 -21.01 8.21
N HIS A 146 -19.46 -21.15 8.93
CA HIS A 146 -19.57 -20.62 10.29
C HIS A 146 -18.66 -21.36 11.27
N TYR A 147 -18.52 -22.69 11.14
CA TYR A 147 -17.60 -23.47 11.96
C TYR A 147 -16.14 -23.02 11.77
N PHE A 148 -15.69 -22.93 10.51
CA PHE A 148 -14.33 -22.50 10.17
C PHE A 148 -14.05 -21.09 10.70
N THR A 149 -15.00 -20.18 10.52
CA THR A 149 -14.90 -18.80 10.99
C THR A 149 -14.75 -18.75 12.52
N VAL A 150 -15.64 -19.42 13.25
CA VAL A 150 -15.58 -19.45 14.73
C VAL A 150 -14.28 -20.12 15.21
N TYR A 151 -13.86 -21.20 14.57
CA TYR A 151 -12.60 -21.89 14.91
C TYR A 151 -11.39 -20.95 14.79
N LYS A 152 -11.30 -20.20 13.69
CA LYS A 152 -10.22 -19.22 13.49
C LYS A 152 -10.32 -18.04 14.45
N LEU A 153 -11.53 -17.47 14.64
CA LEU A 153 -11.74 -16.36 15.57
C LEU A 153 -11.40 -16.75 17.01
N ASN A 154 -11.76 -17.95 17.46
CA ASN A 154 -11.49 -18.40 18.84
C ASN A 154 -9.99 -18.41 19.21
N LYS A 155 -9.09 -18.42 18.20
CA LYS A 155 -7.63 -18.39 18.39
C LYS A 155 -7.05 -16.99 18.45
N ASN A 156 -7.87 -15.98 18.21
CA ASN A 156 -7.42 -14.58 18.22
C ASN A 156 -7.09 -14.11 19.65
N SER A 157 -6.11 -13.20 19.73
CA SER A 157 -5.62 -12.61 20.99
C SER A 157 -6.44 -11.42 21.48
N VAL A 158 -7.78 -11.47 21.31
CA VAL A 158 -8.66 -10.38 21.76
C VAL A 158 -8.68 -10.30 23.28
N ALA A 159 -8.40 -9.10 23.80
CA ALA A 159 -8.32 -8.87 25.22
C ALA A 159 -9.71 -8.90 25.90
N ARG A 160 -9.79 -9.54 27.05
CA ARG A 160 -10.96 -9.49 27.96
C ARG A 160 -12.28 -9.98 27.32
N VAL A 161 -12.22 -10.99 26.46
CA VAL A 161 -13.43 -11.66 25.95
C VAL A 161 -14.09 -12.41 27.10
N ASN A 162 -15.42 -12.32 27.20
CA ASN A 162 -16.20 -12.94 28.24
C ASN A 162 -15.96 -14.46 28.32
N ALA A 163 -15.64 -14.99 29.52
CA ALA A 163 -15.24 -16.37 29.72
C ALA A 163 -16.38 -17.35 29.38
N LEU A 164 -17.65 -17.01 29.67
CA LEU A 164 -18.80 -17.86 29.36
C LEU A 164 -19.01 -17.99 27.84
N VAL A 165 -18.77 -16.88 27.07
CA VAL A 165 -18.82 -16.96 25.62
C VAL A 165 -17.69 -17.86 25.07
N LYS A 166 -16.48 -17.75 25.60
CA LYS A 166 -15.36 -18.63 25.21
C LYS A 166 -15.66 -20.10 25.52
N GLU A 167 -16.23 -20.36 26.68
CA GLU A 167 -16.64 -21.71 27.06
C GLU A 167 -17.71 -22.27 26.12
N LEU A 168 -18.72 -21.47 25.78
CA LEU A 168 -19.77 -21.86 24.84
C LEU A 168 -19.19 -22.14 23.44
N VAL A 169 -18.31 -21.30 22.94
CA VAL A 169 -17.58 -21.51 21.68
C VAL A 169 -16.84 -22.85 21.70
N ASN A 170 -16.06 -23.11 22.74
CA ASN A 170 -15.26 -24.34 22.83
C ASN A 170 -16.15 -25.60 22.89
N ARG A 171 -17.29 -25.53 23.59
CA ARG A 171 -18.27 -26.63 23.63
C ARG A 171 -18.86 -26.91 22.24
N VAL A 172 -19.29 -25.86 21.53
CA VAL A 172 -19.84 -26.00 20.17
C VAL A 172 -18.82 -26.59 19.22
N LEU A 173 -17.58 -26.06 19.20
CA LEU A 173 -16.51 -26.58 18.34
C LEU A 173 -16.23 -28.06 18.63
N LYS A 174 -16.22 -28.48 19.91
CA LYS A 174 -15.97 -29.87 20.28
C LYS A 174 -17.10 -30.81 19.85
N ILE A 175 -18.37 -30.38 19.96
CA ILE A 175 -19.51 -31.20 19.56
C ILE A 175 -19.51 -31.52 18.09
N PHE A 176 -19.23 -30.49 17.25
CA PHE A 176 -19.30 -30.61 15.80
C PHE A 176 -17.97 -30.94 15.11
N GLU A 177 -16.88 -31.15 15.85
CA GLU A 177 -15.55 -31.45 15.31
C GLU A 177 -15.55 -32.62 14.31
N LYS A 178 -16.31 -33.66 14.61
CA LYS A 178 -16.41 -34.88 13.79
C LYS A 178 -17.25 -34.70 12.53
N ASP A 179 -18.06 -33.65 12.47
CA ASP A 179 -18.93 -33.37 11.32
C ASP A 179 -18.21 -32.53 10.24
N ILE A 180 -16.96 -32.15 10.49
CA ILE A 180 -16.26 -31.25 9.61
C ILE A 180 -15.56 -32.02 8.50
N ASN A 181 -15.83 -31.60 7.28
CA ASN A 181 -15.20 -32.11 6.07
C ASN A 181 -14.26 -31.04 5.48
N LEU A 182 -12.95 -31.34 5.47
CA LEU A 182 -11.92 -30.44 4.96
C LEU A 182 -12.07 -30.18 3.46
N SER A 183 -12.52 -31.16 2.69
CA SER A 183 -12.74 -30.99 1.24
C SER A 183 -13.77 -29.90 0.96
N VAL A 184 -14.88 -29.85 1.71
CA VAL A 184 -15.92 -28.80 1.56
C VAL A 184 -15.33 -27.42 1.86
N ILE A 185 -14.43 -27.30 2.83
CA ILE A 185 -13.79 -26.03 3.18
C ILE A 185 -12.84 -25.60 2.05
N ILE A 186 -12.06 -26.52 1.49
CA ILE A 186 -11.12 -26.23 0.39
C ILE A 186 -11.89 -25.86 -0.88
N GLU A 187 -12.95 -26.58 -1.24
CA GLU A 187 -13.82 -26.29 -2.38
C GLU A 187 -14.43 -24.88 -2.31
N ASN A 188 -14.66 -24.37 -1.11
CA ASN A 188 -15.21 -23.04 -0.89
C ASN A 188 -14.17 -22.04 -0.33
N ALA A 189 -12.87 -22.29 -0.53
CA ALA A 189 -11.82 -21.48 0.09
C ALA A 189 -11.83 -20.00 -0.33
N VAL A 190 -12.39 -19.64 -1.48
CA VAL A 190 -12.58 -18.24 -1.87
C VAL A 190 -13.45 -17.51 -0.82
N ASP A 191 -14.60 -18.08 -0.46
CA ASP A 191 -15.51 -17.48 0.51
C ASP A 191 -14.98 -17.63 1.96
N PHE A 192 -14.30 -18.74 2.27
CA PHE A 192 -13.92 -19.09 3.63
C PHE A 192 -12.60 -18.45 4.07
N VAL A 193 -11.64 -18.32 3.13
CA VAL A 193 -10.27 -17.87 3.42
C VAL A 193 -10.01 -16.48 2.84
N GLU A 194 -10.35 -16.23 1.57
CA GLU A 194 -10.00 -14.99 0.89
C GLU A 194 -11.00 -13.85 1.16
N LYS A 195 -12.30 -14.16 1.12
CA LYS A 195 -13.41 -13.17 1.21
C LYS A 195 -14.16 -13.22 2.54
N ASN A 196 -13.62 -13.82 3.59
CA ASN A 196 -14.28 -13.92 4.88
C ASN A 196 -14.15 -12.62 5.67
N ASP A 197 -15.17 -11.77 5.62
CA ASP A 197 -15.19 -10.45 6.24
C ASP A 197 -14.88 -10.50 7.75
N SER A 198 -15.38 -11.50 8.46
CA SER A 198 -15.14 -11.64 9.90
C SER A 198 -13.68 -11.92 10.22
N LEU A 199 -13.01 -12.78 9.43
CA LEU A 199 -11.59 -13.05 9.60
C LEU A 199 -10.73 -11.87 9.17
N LEU A 200 -11.12 -11.14 8.13
CA LEU A 200 -10.41 -9.93 7.69
C LEU A 200 -10.52 -8.79 8.72
N LYS A 201 -11.71 -8.65 9.34
CA LYS A 201 -11.99 -7.57 10.30
C LYS A 201 -11.38 -7.82 11.68
N TYR A 202 -11.46 -9.04 12.19
CA TYR A 202 -11.12 -9.39 13.57
C TYR A 202 -9.82 -10.20 13.71
N GLY A 203 -9.12 -10.46 12.61
CA GLY A 203 -7.86 -11.21 12.65
C GLY A 203 -6.75 -10.51 13.42
N ASP A 204 -5.90 -11.29 14.07
CA ASP A 204 -4.70 -10.79 14.73
C ASP A 204 -3.73 -10.18 13.71
N LEU A 205 -3.18 -9.03 14.05
CA LEU A 205 -1.99 -8.50 13.39
C LEU A 205 -0.78 -9.24 13.94
N VAL A 206 -0.09 -9.94 13.07
CA VAL A 206 1.09 -10.75 13.41
C VAL A 206 2.24 -10.41 12.48
N LEU A 207 3.48 -10.57 12.97
CA LEU A 207 4.66 -10.45 12.12
C LEU A 207 4.61 -11.51 11.01
N TYR A 208 5.10 -11.13 9.84
CA TYR A 208 5.40 -12.09 8.78
C TYR A 208 6.57 -12.98 9.18
N GLU A 209 6.62 -14.22 8.69
CA GLU A 209 7.72 -15.15 9.03
C GLU A 209 9.08 -14.57 8.66
N HIS A 210 9.21 -13.96 7.49
CA HIS A 210 10.47 -13.31 7.08
C HIS A 210 10.91 -12.17 8.03
N GLN A 211 9.97 -11.48 8.71
CA GLN A 211 10.31 -10.47 9.72
C GLN A 211 10.86 -11.12 10.99
N LYS A 212 10.30 -12.23 11.41
CA LYS A 212 10.81 -13.02 12.54
C LYS A 212 12.22 -13.54 12.27
N ASP A 213 12.44 -14.05 11.05
CA ASP A 213 13.72 -14.60 10.62
C ASP A 213 14.82 -13.53 10.60
N ILE A 214 14.55 -12.34 10.02
CA ILE A 214 15.56 -11.26 9.99
C ILE A 214 15.85 -10.71 11.39
N PHE A 215 14.83 -10.60 12.26
CA PHE A 215 15.05 -10.17 13.65
C PHE A 215 15.92 -11.18 14.38
N THR A 216 15.69 -12.46 14.20
CA THR A 216 16.49 -13.53 14.79
C THR A 216 17.92 -13.53 14.25
N ALA A 217 18.09 -13.41 12.92
CA ALA A 217 19.39 -13.37 12.29
C ALA A 217 20.22 -12.15 12.74
N CYS A 218 19.63 -10.96 12.79
CA CYS A 218 20.34 -9.73 13.14
C CYS A 218 20.68 -9.61 14.62
N LYS A 219 20.11 -10.41 15.52
CA LYS A 219 20.49 -10.50 16.93
C LYS A 219 21.80 -11.27 17.16
N GLN A 220 22.20 -12.12 16.20
CA GLN A 220 23.44 -12.88 16.31
C GLN A 220 24.66 -11.95 16.17
N PRO A 221 25.76 -12.16 16.90
CA PRO A 221 26.91 -11.23 16.94
C PRO A 221 27.81 -11.27 15.69
N ASN A 222 27.83 -12.39 14.95
CA ASN A 222 28.73 -12.59 13.83
C ASN A 222 28.47 -11.62 12.67
N PRO A 223 29.51 -11.19 11.92
CA PRO A 223 29.37 -10.51 10.65
C PRO A 223 28.44 -11.29 9.71
N LYS A 224 27.61 -10.61 8.92
CA LYS A 224 26.66 -11.31 8.08
C LYS A 224 26.25 -10.57 6.83
N LEU A 225 26.03 -11.33 5.76
CA LEU A 225 25.33 -10.91 4.58
C LEU A 225 23.94 -11.55 4.58
N VAL A 226 22.91 -10.74 4.69
CA VAL A 226 21.52 -11.20 4.66
C VAL A 226 20.93 -10.91 3.28
N LEU A 227 20.60 -11.96 2.53
CA LEU A 227 19.81 -11.88 1.31
C LEU A 227 18.32 -11.94 1.71
N TYR A 228 17.68 -10.78 1.75
CA TYR A 228 16.33 -10.62 2.28
C TYR A 228 15.31 -10.42 1.16
N MET A 229 14.66 -11.50 0.74
CA MET A 229 13.68 -11.51 -0.34
C MET A 229 12.26 -11.72 0.22
N ALA A 230 11.40 -10.73 0.04
CA ALA A 230 10.00 -10.81 0.43
C ALA A 230 9.13 -9.98 -0.51
N PRO A 231 7.86 -10.37 -0.71
CA PRO A 231 6.95 -9.62 -1.57
C PRO A 231 6.82 -8.15 -1.13
N THR A 232 6.52 -7.28 -2.09
CA THR A 232 6.26 -5.88 -1.79
C THR A 232 4.99 -5.74 -0.92
N GLY A 233 4.96 -4.73 -0.04
CA GLY A 233 3.84 -4.52 0.88
C GLY A 233 3.80 -5.43 2.11
N THR A 234 4.86 -6.21 2.38
CA THR A 234 5.01 -7.05 3.59
C THR A 234 5.87 -6.40 4.68
N GLY A 235 6.13 -5.10 4.58
CA GLY A 235 6.82 -4.33 5.62
C GLY A 235 8.35 -4.40 5.59
N LYS A 236 9.00 -4.85 4.49
CA LYS A 236 10.46 -4.84 4.36
C LYS A 236 11.10 -3.49 4.71
N THR A 237 10.58 -2.42 4.10
CA THR A 237 11.10 -1.05 4.28
C THR A 237 10.94 -0.51 5.71
N LEU A 238 10.02 -1.08 6.52
CA LEU A 238 9.82 -0.72 7.93
C LEU A 238 10.69 -1.53 8.89
N THR A 239 11.27 -2.64 8.44
CA THR A 239 12.15 -3.52 9.25
C THR A 239 13.31 -2.75 9.92
N PRO A 240 13.97 -1.76 9.28
CA PRO A 240 15.02 -0.95 9.90
C PRO A 240 14.60 -0.27 11.20
N ILE A 241 13.32 0.12 11.36
CA ILE A 241 12.79 0.75 12.58
C ILE A 241 12.89 -0.20 13.79
N ALA A 242 12.62 -1.49 13.58
CA ALA A 242 12.77 -2.48 14.64
C ALA A 242 14.25 -2.83 14.91
N LEU A 243 15.04 -3.04 13.86
CA LEU A 243 16.47 -3.33 13.99
C LEU A 243 17.24 -2.22 14.72
N SER A 244 16.77 -0.96 14.60
CA SER A 244 17.37 0.20 15.27
C SER A 244 17.21 0.20 16.80
N GLN A 245 16.51 -0.77 17.39
CA GLN A 245 16.41 -0.89 18.84
C GLN A 245 17.73 -1.37 19.48
N GLN A 246 18.51 -2.17 18.77
CA GLN A 246 19.77 -2.72 19.29
C GLN A 246 20.99 -2.35 18.44
N LYS A 247 20.79 -2.08 17.14
CA LYS A 247 21.85 -1.74 16.20
C LYS A 247 21.64 -0.34 15.61
N LYS A 248 22.65 0.26 15.08
CA LYS A 248 22.56 1.51 14.30
C LYS A 248 22.35 1.14 12.84
N ILE A 249 21.50 1.88 12.15
CA ILE A 249 21.12 1.53 10.77
C ILE A 249 21.60 2.61 9.81
N ILE A 250 22.27 2.20 8.73
CA ILE A 250 22.45 3.02 7.53
C ILE A 250 21.51 2.45 6.47
N PHE A 251 20.41 3.15 6.23
CA PHE A 251 19.40 2.79 5.24
C PHE A 251 19.76 3.42 3.90
N VAL A 252 20.07 2.57 2.91
CA VAL A 252 20.47 2.98 1.56
C VAL A 252 19.31 2.76 0.61
N CYS A 253 18.90 3.79 -0.13
CA CYS A 253 17.87 3.69 -1.15
C CYS A 253 18.25 4.43 -2.43
N ALA A 254 17.93 3.83 -3.59
CA ALA A 254 18.06 4.51 -4.87
C ALA A 254 16.93 5.52 -5.08
N ALA A 255 15.71 5.13 -4.73
CA ALA A 255 14.51 5.92 -4.89
C ALA A 255 14.26 6.78 -3.64
N ARG A 256 14.38 8.09 -3.80
CA ARG A 256 14.32 9.10 -2.74
C ARG A 256 13.06 9.02 -1.87
N HIS A 257 11.89 8.84 -2.47
CA HIS A 257 10.61 8.79 -1.76
C HIS A 257 10.49 7.58 -0.81
N VAL A 258 11.23 6.51 -1.04
CA VAL A 258 11.31 5.36 -0.10
C VAL A 258 11.96 5.78 1.20
N GLY A 259 13.08 6.51 1.10
CA GLY A 259 13.75 7.08 2.28
C GLY A 259 12.87 8.08 3.02
N LEU A 260 12.12 8.93 2.31
CA LEU A 260 11.17 9.88 2.93
C LEU A 260 10.00 9.16 3.61
N ALA A 261 9.48 8.09 3.02
CA ALA A 261 8.42 7.27 3.64
C ALA A 261 8.92 6.59 4.94
N LEU A 262 10.14 6.04 4.91
CA LEU A 262 10.76 5.49 6.12
C LEU A 262 10.98 6.58 7.19
N ALA A 263 11.43 7.77 6.79
CA ALA A 263 11.64 8.91 7.69
C ALA A 263 10.33 9.31 8.39
N ARG A 264 9.25 9.46 7.62
CA ARG A 264 7.92 9.79 8.15
C ARG A 264 7.43 8.74 9.16
N ALA A 265 7.58 7.45 8.85
CA ALA A 265 7.24 6.37 9.75
C ALA A 265 8.11 6.39 11.04
N ALA A 266 9.42 6.58 10.90
CA ALA A 266 10.36 6.66 12.02
C ALA A 266 10.10 7.86 12.94
N ILE A 267 9.83 9.05 12.39
CA ILE A 267 9.47 10.25 13.16
C ILE A 267 8.17 10.03 13.93
N SER A 268 7.17 9.39 13.31
CA SER A 268 5.89 9.11 13.96
C SER A 268 6.02 8.25 15.21
N VAL A 269 7.04 7.41 15.29
CA VAL A 269 7.40 6.61 16.50
C VAL A 269 8.61 7.16 17.25
N LYS A 270 8.95 8.43 17.01
CA LYS A 270 10.00 9.21 17.72
C LYS A 270 11.42 8.61 17.62
N LYS A 271 11.73 7.93 16.51
CA LYS A 271 13.09 7.47 16.26
C LYS A 271 14.02 8.64 15.94
N LYS A 272 15.29 8.52 16.34
CA LYS A 272 16.34 9.51 16.14
C LYS A 272 17.01 9.30 14.80
N ILE A 273 16.65 10.12 13.82
CA ILE A 273 17.08 9.93 12.43
C ILE A 273 17.98 11.05 11.93
N ALA A 274 18.79 10.72 10.93
CA ALA A 274 19.63 11.63 10.19
C ALA A 274 19.49 11.38 8.68
N PHE A 275 19.83 12.38 7.88
CA PHE A 275 19.66 12.38 6.42
C PHE A 275 20.98 12.68 5.73
N ALA A 276 21.34 11.83 4.77
CA ALA A 276 22.42 12.03 3.84
C ALA A 276 21.90 11.90 2.39
N PHE A 277 21.20 12.91 1.91
CA PHE A 277 20.72 12.99 0.53
C PHE A 277 21.50 14.04 -0.26
N GLY A 278 22.11 13.65 -1.38
CA GLY A 278 22.92 14.53 -2.23
C GLY A 278 24.10 15.13 -1.47
N CYS A 279 24.71 14.34 -0.58
CA CYS A 279 25.85 14.76 0.23
C CYS A 279 27.15 14.39 -0.48
N ALA A 280 28.04 15.37 -0.63
CA ALA A 280 29.42 15.16 -1.07
C ALA A 280 30.36 14.87 0.10
N SER A 281 30.09 15.43 1.27
CA SER A 281 30.86 15.27 2.50
C SER A 281 29.99 15.05 3.73
N ALA A 282 30.60 14.75 4.88
CA ALA A 282 29.91 14.62 6.16
C ALA A 282 29.24 15.93 6.62
N ASP A 283 29.77 17.10 6.24
CA ASP A 283 29.21 18.42 6.59
C ASP A 283 27.82 18.67 5.99
N ASP A 284 27.49 17.95 4.92
CA ASP A 284 26.18 18.04 4.26
C ASP A 284 25.08 17.25 4.96
N ILE A 285 25.43 16.37 5.91
CA ILE A 285 24.49 15.54 6.66
C ILE A 285 23.60 16.41 7.53
N ARG A 286 22.31 16.08 7.61
CA ARG A 286 21.33 16.82 8.39
C ARG A 286 20.64 15.90 9.38
N LEU A 287 20.66 16.31 10.66
CA LEU A 287 19.99 15.61 11.75
C LEU A 287 18.54 16.11 11.87
N HIS A 288 17.64 15.20 12.09
CA HIS A 288 16.34 15.56 12.67
C HIS A 288 16.56 16.02 14.12
N TYR A 289 15.78 17.01 14.58
CA TYR A 289 15.99 17.57 15.92
C TYR A 289 15.86 16.55 17.07
N PHE A 290 15.17 15.41 16.87
CA PHE A 290 15.17 14.30 17.83
C PHE A 290 16.55 13.65 18.02
N ALA A 291 17.40 13.69 16.99
CA ALA A 291 18.74 13.10 17.00
C ALA A 291 19.84 14.09 17.38
N ALA A 292 19.55 15.39 17.42
CA ALA A 292 20.52 16.43 17.76
C ALA A 292 20.65 16.63 19.27
N LYS A 293 21.86 16.88 19.74
CA LYS A 293 22.09 17.28 21.14
C LYS A 293 21.56 18.69 21.41
N GLU A 294 21.77 19.59 20.46
CA GLU A 294 21.39 20.99 20.59
C GLU A 294 20.59 21.45 19.37
N TYR A 295 19.52 22.17 19.62
CA TYR A 295 18.73 22.85 18.59
C TYR A 295 18.06 24.09 19.16
N SER A 296 17.78 25.07 18.30
CA SER A 296 17.08 26.28 18.70
C SER A 296 15.59 26.18 18.39
N ILE A 297 14.75 26.75 19.27
CA ILE A 297 13.31 26.86 19.05
C ILE A 297 12.98 28.32 18.80
N ASN A 298 12.27 28.60 17.73
CA ASN A 298 11.77 29.95 17.47
C ASN A 298 10.68 30.30 18.49
N ARG A 299 10.97 31.23 19.40
CA ARG A 299 10.07 31.61 20.49
C ARG A 299 8.70 32.18 20.02
N ARG A 300 8.61 32.69 18.79
CA ARG A 300 7.36 33.26 18.24
C ARG A 300 6.47 32.22 17.58
N THR A 301 7.04 31.30 16.81
CA THR A 301 6.30 30.30 16.01
C THR A 301 6.27 28.93 16.65
N GLY A 302 7.06 28.68 17.69
CA GLY A 302 7.27 27.34 18.26
C GLY A 302 8.02 26.37 17.32
N GLY A 303 8.40 26.84 16.13
CA GLY A 303 9.07 25.98 15.13
C GLY A 303 10.53 25.73 15.47
N ILE A 304 11.08 24.63 14.95
CA ILE A 304 12.49 24.29 15.09
C ILE A 304 13.32 25.21 14.21
N GLY A 305 14.34 25.81 14.82
CA GLY A 305 15.30 26.67 14.13
C GLY A 305 16.57 25.89 13.71
N LYS A 306 17.74 26.42 14.08
CA LYS A 306 19.03 25.79 13.72
C LYS A 306 19.24 24.52 14.55
N VAL A 307 19.61 23.44 13.89
CA VAL A 307 19.97 22.12 14.48
C VAL A 307 21.47 21.96 14.38
N ASP A 308 22.11 21.49 15.45
CA ASP A 308 23.53 21.14 15.41
C ASP A 308 23.69 19.75 14.76
N ASN A 309 24.39 19.71 13.64
CA ASN A 309 24.64 18.48 12.87
C ASN A 309 26.03 17.87 13.14
N SER A 310 26.84 18.48 13.99
CA SER A 310 28.25 18.06 14.22
C SER A 310 28.37 16.80 15.06
N VAL A 311 27.37 16.51 15.91
CA VAL A 311 27.42 15.39 16.88
C VAL A 311 26.31 14.40 16.59
N GLY A 312 26.66 13.21 16.10
CA GLY A 312 25.73 12.16 15.69
C GLY A 312 25.54 11.02 16.71
N THR A 313 25.98 11.19 17.97
CA THR A 313 25.95 10.11 18.99
C THR A 313 24.55 9.55 19.28
N GLU A 314 23.51 10.32 19.01
CA GLU A 314 22.13 9.95 19.25
C GLU A 314 21.43 9.31 18.04
N VAL A 315 22.07 9.31 16.86
CA VAL A 315 21.47 8.79 15.63
C VAL A 315 21.21 7.29 15.76
N GLU A 316 19.97 6.88 15.49
CA GLU A 316 19.55 5.48 15.41
C GLU A 316 19.50 4.99 13.96
N ILE A 317 18.98 5.83 13.05
CA ILE A 317 18.83 5.51 11.63
C ILE A 317 19.38 6.67 10.79
N MET A 318 20.39 6.41 9.98
CA MET A 318 20.88 7.28 8.93
C MET A 318 20.22 6.89 7.62
N ILE A 319 19.45 7.78 7.00
CA ILE A 319 18.78 7.54 5.71
C ILE A 319 19.58 8.24 4.62
N CYS A 320 20.07 7.47 3.64
CA CYS A 320 20.91 8.02 2.58
C CYS A 320 20.50 7.53 1.18
N ASP A 321 20.84 8.33 0.20
CA ASP A 321 20.84 7.90 -1.19
C ASP A 321 22.13 7.14 -1.55
N ILE A 322 22.16 6.50 -2.73
CA ILE A 322 23.30 5.68 -3.17
C ILE A 322 24.58 6.52 -3.22
N LYS A 323 24.55 7.74 -3.78
CA LYS A 323 25.74 8.59 -3.94
C LYS A 323 26.30 9.07 -2.59
N SER A 324 25.44 9.20 -1.58
CA SER A 324 25.79 9.71 -0.25
C SER A 324 26.13 8.63 0.77
N TYR A 325 26.13 7.35 0.39
CA TYR A 325 26.41 6.25 1.33
C TYR A 325 27.78 6.38 2.02
N LEU A 326 28.85 6.64 1.25
CA LEU A 326 30.19 6.71 1.84
C LEU A 326 30.34 7.86 2.86
N PRO A 327 29.90 9.11 2.59
CA PRO A 327 29.82 10.15 3.61
C PRO A 327 28.99 9.74 4.83
N ALA A 328 27.85 9.09 4.63
CA ALA A 328 27.00 8.60 5.72
C ALA A 328 27.69 7.53 6.58
N MET A 329 28.37 6.58 5.94
CA MET A 329 29.14 5.54 6.61
C MET A 329 30.27 6.13 7.47
N TYR A 330 31.09 7.03 6.91
CA TYR A 330 32.18 7.65 7.66
C TYR A 330 31.68 8.52 8.81
N TYR A 331 30.56 9.23 8.62
CA TYR A 331 29.92 9.97 9.71
C TYR A 331 29.48 9.04 10.84
N MET A 332 28.81 7.92 10.52
CA MET A 332 28.36 6.97 11.55
C MET A 332 29.55 6.28 12.27
N LEU A 333 30.59 5.94 11.53
CA LEU A 333 31.82 5.34 12.11
C LEU A 333 32.60 6.30 13.01
N ALA A 334 32.38 7.62 12.91
CA ALA A 334 32.97 8.59 13.85
C ALA A 334 32.35 8.50 15.26
N PHE A 335 31.17 7.89 15.41
CA PHE A 335 30.45 7.80 16.69
C PHE A 335 30.17 6.37 17.15
N PHE A 336 30.19 5.37 16.24
CA PHE A 336 29.80 3.99 16.53
C PHE A 336 30.82 3.00 15.94
N GLU A 337 30.95 1.84 16.57
CA GLU A 337 31.76 0.76 16.03
C GLU A 337 31.08 0.08 14.82
N ALA A 338 31.87 -0.35 13.84
CA ALA A 338 31.37 -0.95 12.60
C ALA A 338 30.45 -2.18 12.84
N GLN A 339 30.76 -2.99 13.87
CA GLN A 339 29.98 -4.17 14.26
C GLN A 339 28.58 -3.82 14.81
N ASP A 340 28.37 -2.60 15.31
CA ASP A 340 27.09 -2.13 15.83
C ASP A 340 26.22 -1.46 14.77
N ILE A 341 26.76 -1.33 13.56
CA ILE A 341 26.06 -0.75 12.43
C ILE A 341 25.57 -1.88 11.50
N ILE A 342 24.37 -1.71 10.94
CA ILE A 342 23.84 -2.51 9.85
C ILE A 342 23.70 -1.60 8.63
N MET A 343 24.33 -1.99 7.51
CA MET A 343 24.02 -1.46 6.19
C MET A 343 22.78 -2.15 5.68
N TYR A 344 21.67 -1.44 5.62
CA TYR A 344 20.40 -1.94 5.09
C TYR A 344 20.16 -1.31 3.71
N TRP A 345 20.37 -2.08 2.64
CA TRP A 345 20.21 -1.60 1.27
C TRP A 345 18.88 -2.08 0.70
N ASP A 346 17.95 -1.12 0.49
CA ASP A 346 16.62 -1.41 -0.07
C ASP A 346 16.67 -1.33 -1.60
N GLU A 347 16.20 -2.40 -2.25
CA GLU A 347 16.18 -2.61 -3.70
C GLU A 347 17.56 -2.42 -4.36
N PRO A 348 18.60 -3.20 -3.97
CA PRO A 348 19.95 -3.10 -4.52
C PRO A 348 20.02 -3.46 -6.01
N THR A 349 19.00 -4.13 -6.55
CA THR A 349 18.89 -4.55 -7.96
C THR A 349 18.40 -3.46 -8.89
N ILE A 350 18.04 -2.28 -8.35
CA ILE A 350 17.67 -1.13 -9.20
C ILE A 350 18.83 -0.82 -10.14
N THR A 351 18.53 -0.72 -11.43
CA THR A 351 19.45 -0.47 -12.54
C THR A 351 20.33 -1.65 -12.99
N LEU A 352 20.26 -2.81 -12.33
CA LEU A 352 21.05 -3.98 -12.73
C LEU A 352 20.49 -4.68 -13.99
N ASP A 353 19.29 -4.35 -14.42
CA ASP A 353 18.70 -4.79 -15.69
C ASP A 353 19.32 -4.08 -16.93
N TYR A 354 20.06 -3.00 -16.72
CA TYR A 354 20.77 -2.28 -17.78
C TYR A 354 22.21 -2.80 -17.92
N SER A 355 22.70 -2.89 -19.15
CA SER A 355 24.11 -3.23 -19.41
C SER A 355 25.06 -2.19 -18.82
N GLU A 356 24.70 -0.90 -18.91
CA GLU A 356 25.43 0.23 -18.34
C GLU A 356 24.45 1.24 -17.74
N HIS A 357 24.80 1.79 -16.59
CA HIS A 357 24.03 2.84 -15.92
C HIS A 357 24.97 3.72 -15.07
N GLU A 358 24.62 5.01 -14.89
CA GLU A 358 25.43 5.97 -14.09
C GLU A 358 25.68 5.53 -12.64
N PHE A 359 24.81 4.70 -12.07
CA PHE A 359 24.99 4.19 -10.71
C PHE A 359 25.94 3.00 -10.60
N HIS A 360 26.30 2.33 -11.71
CA HIS A 360 27.12 1.10 -11.65
C HIS A 360 28.49 1.36 -11.04
N SER A 361 29.18 2.44 -11.44
CA SER A 361 30.45 2.86 -10.85
C SER A 361 30.32 3.15 -9.34
N THR A 362 29.24 3.84 -8.96
CA THR A 362 28.95 4.18 -7.56
C THR A 362 28.65 2.92 -6.74
N ILE A 363 27.84 1.98 -7.24
CA ILE A 363 27.52 0.72 -6.57
C ILE A 363 28.80 -0.08 -6.30
N ARG A 364 29.68 -0.20 -7.31
CA ARG A 364 30.98 -0.88 -7.15
C ARG A 364 31.86 -0.18 -6.11
N LYS A 365 31.95 1.17 -6.16
CA LYS A 365 32.72 1.97 -5.19
C LYS A 365 32.20 1.78 -3.75
N ILE A 366 30.87 1.75 -3.56
CA ILE A 366 30.23 1.47 -2.28
C ILE A 366 30.65 0.10 -1.77
N TRP A 367 30.51 -0.95 -2.57
CA TRP A 367 30.83 -2.30 -2.14
C TRP A 367 32.32 -2.44 -1.81
N LYS A 368 33.20 -1.91 -2.67
CA LYS A 368 34.65 -1.93 -2.48
C LYS A 368 35.08 -1.24 -1.18
N LYS A 369 34.52 -0.03 -0.87
CA LYS A 369 34.92 0.80 0.28
C LYS A 369 34.09 0.57 1.54
N ASN A 370 33.04 -0.26 1.50
CA ASN A 370 32.23 -0.56 2.69
C ASN A 370 33.05 -1.21 3.80
N CYS A 371 32.99 -0.63 5.02
CA CYS A 371 33.66 -1.15 6.22
C CYS A 371 32.65 -1.81 7.20
N ILE A 372 31.37 -1.80 6.90
CA ILE A 372 30.32 -2.34 7.76
C ILE A 372 30.17 -3.84 7.52
N PRO A 373 30.39 -4.69 8.54
CA PRO A 373 30.37 -6.15 8.39
C PRO A 373 28.95 -6.76 8.36
N ASN A 374 27.93 -6.00 8.81
CA ASN A 374 26.54 -6.46 8.80
C ASN A 374 25.82 -5.80 7.63
N VAL A 375 25.52 -6.59 6.60
CA VAL A 375 24.89 -6.11 5.37
C VAL A 375 23.58 -6.84 5.13
N VAL A 376 22.51 -6.09 4.92
CA VAL A 376 21.19 -6.60 4.52
C VAL A 376 20.89 -6.06 3.13
N LEU A 377 20.74 -6.95 2.16
CA LEU A 377 20.26 -6.65 0.81
C LEU A 377 18.77 -7.02 0.74
N SER A 378 17.90 -6.03 0.64
CA SER A 378 16.45 -6.20 0.71
C SER A 378 15.80 -5.90 -0.62
N SER A 379 15.10 -6.87 -1.23
CA SER A 379 14.33 -6.67 -2.46
C SER A 379 13.14 -7.60 -2.54
N ALA A 380 12.24 -7.33 -3.50
CA ALA A 380 11.19 -8.29 -3.89
C ALA A 380 11.76 -9.43 -4.76
N THR A 381 12.83 -9.13 -5.46
CA THR A 381 13.54 -10.05 -6.36
C THR A 381 15.04 -9.89 -6.14
N LEU A 382 15.69 -10.94 -5.69
CA LEU A 382 17.16 -11.03 -5.57
C LEU A 382 17.62 -12.29 -6.26
N PRO A 383 18.84 -12.31 -6.84
CA PRO A 383 19.46 -13.55 -7.24
C PRO A 383 19.53 -14.54 -6.09
N LYS A 384 19.39 -15.82 -6.40
CA LYS A 384 19.53 -16.88 -5.41
C LYS A 384 20.97 -16.96 -4.91
N GLN A 385 21.14 -17.50 -3.70
CA GLN A 385 22.47 -17.65 -3.11
C GLN A 385 23.47 -18.38 -4.02
N ASN A 386 23.05 -19.42 -4.74
CA ASN A 386 23.88 -20.18 -5.66
C ASN A 386 24.19 -19.44 -6.99
N GLU A 387 23.47 -18.37 -7.30
CA GLU A 387 23.68 -17.53 -8.49
C GLU A 387 24.68 -16.40 -8.22
N LEU A 388 24.98 -16.10 -6.94
CA LEU A 388 25.91 -15.07 -6.51
C LEU A 388 27.34 -15.62 -6.30
N CYS A 389 27.86 -16.28 -7.35
CA CYS A 389 29.12 -17.01 -7.29
C CYS A 389 30.37 -16.15 -7.09
N GLU A 390 30.30 -14.83 -7.39
CA GLU A 390 31.40 -13.88 -7.15
C GLU A 390 31.16 -13.00 -5.92
N THR A 391 29.93 -12.54 -5.72
CA THR A 391 29.55 -11.62 -4.64
C THR A 391 29.74 -12.25 -3.26
N ILE A 392 29.32 -13.52 -3.09
CA ILE A 392 29.38 -14.20 -1.77
C ILE A 392 30.83 -14.50 -1.36
N PRO A 393 31.68 -15.10 -2.21
CA PRO A 393 33.07 -15.32 -1.87
C PRO A 393 33.83 -14.01 -1.57
N ASP A 394 33.55 -12.94 -2.33
CA ASP A 394 34.15 -11.62 -2.08
C ASP A 394 33.78 -11.09 -0.69
N PHE A 395 32.52 -11.20 -0.29
CA PHE A 395 32.06 -10.77 1.04
C PHE A 395 32.71 -11.58 2.16
N LEU A 396 32.78 -12.91 2.03
CA LEU A 396 33.41 -13.81 3.01
C LEU A 396 34.93 -13.57 3.15
N ASN A 397 35.60 -13.24 2.04
CA ASN A 397 37.02 -12.87 2.05
C ASN A 397 37.25 -11.52 2.75
N LYS A 398 36.33 -10.57 2.57
CA LYS A 398 36.41 -9.23 3.16
C LYS A 398 36.12 -9.22 4.66
N PHE A 399 35.18 -10.03 5.11
CA PHE A 399 34.76 -10.09 6.52
C PHE A 399 34.92 -11.51 7.06
N HIS A 400 36.06 -11.78 7.67
CA HIS A 400 36.35 -13.10 8.20
C HIS A 400 35.35 -13.56 9.26
N GLY A 401 34.88 -14.80 9.13
CA GLY A 401 33.89 -15.38 10.04
C GLY A 401 32.45 -14.93 9.74
N ALA A 402 32.22 -14.28 8.60
CA ALA A 402 30.88 -13.87 8.19
C ALA A 402 29.97 -15.05 7.84
N GLU A 403 28.68 -14.87 8.09
CA GLU A 403 27.64 -15.84 7.76
C GLU A 403 26.76 -15.31 6.60
N ILE A 404 26.28 -16.21 5.75
CA ILE A 404 25.33 -15.90 4.71
C ILE A 404 23.94 -16.35 5.15
N CYS A 405 23.03 -15.40 5.36
CA CYS A 405 21.65 -15.67 5.74
C CYS A 405 20.74 -15.46 4.53
N ASN A 406 20.05 -16.49 4.09
CA ASN A 406 19.09 -16.42 2.99
C ASN A 406 17.65 -16.45 3.56
N ILE A 407 16.96 -15.32 3.53
CA ILE A 407 15.59 -15.18 4.03
C ILE A 407 14.66 -14.94 2.85
N VAL A 408 13.82 -15.92 2.54
CA VAL A 408 12.89 -15.88 1.41
C VAL A 408 11.47 -16.06 1.89
N SER A 409 10.62 -15.07 1.63
CA SER A 409 9.21 -15.14 1.95
C SER A 409 8.35 -15.56 0.77
N HIS A 410 7.43 -16.46 1.06
CA HIS A 410 6.38 -16.90 0.13
C HIS A 410 4.99 -16.51 0.66
N ASP A 411 4.90 -15.52 1.53
CA ASP A 411 3.65 -15.08 2.13
C ASP A 411 2.65 -14.63 1.06
N CYS A 412 1.50 -15.28 1.07
CA CYS A 412 0.42 -15.05 0.13
C CYS A 412 -0.88 -14.87 0.92
N LYS A 413 -1.15 -13.61 1.33
CA LYS A 413 -2.40 -13.25 2.04
C LYS A 413 -3.49 -12.76 1.09
N LYS A 414 -3.17 -12.57 -0.21
CA LYS A 414 -4.07 -12.04 -1.23
C LYS A 414 -3.81 -12.73 -2.56
N SER A 415 -4.87 -12.87 -3.37
CA SER A 415 -4.75 -13.25 -4.77
C SER A 415 -4.76 -12.01 -5.65
N ILE A 416 -3.80 -11.94 -6.57
CA ILE A 416 -3.70 -10.88 -7.58
C ILE A 416 -3.67 -11.56 -8.96
N PRO A 417 -4.82 -12.00 -9.50
CA PRO A 417 -4.87 -12.75 -10.72
C PRO A 417 -4.22 -12.04 -11.90
N ILE A 418 -3.44 -12.79 -12.67
CA ILE A 418 -2.95 -12.37 -13.98
C ILE A 418 -4.08 -12.57 -14.98
N ILE A 419 -4.37 -11.53 -15.76
CA ILE A 419 -5.39 -11.55 -16.80
C ILE A 419 -4.72 -11.27 -18.16
N ASN A 420 -5.00 -12.09 -19.15
CA ASN A 420 -4.48 -11.95 -20.50
C ASN A 420 -5.24 -10.86 -21.30
N LYS A 421 -4.81 -10.64 -22.56
CA LYS A 421 -5.43 -9.68 -23.47
C LYS A 421 -6.93 -9.93 -23.72
N ASP A 422 -7.37 -11.16 -23.60
CA ASP A 422 -8.77 -11.59 -23.84
C ASP A 422 -9.65 -11.51 -22.56
N GLY A 423 -9.09 -11.02 -21.45
CA GLY A 423 -9.81 -10.90 -20.18
C GLY A 423 -9.87 -12.20 -19.37
N LEU A 424 -9.13 -13.22 -19.76
CA LEU A 424 -9.12 -14.53 -19.11
C LEU A 424 -8.02 -14.63 -18.06
N VAL A 425 -8.36 -15.24 -16.91
CA VAL A 425 -7.38 -15.55 -15.86
C VAL A 425 -6.34 -16.54 -16.38
N VAL A 426 -5.07 -16.26 -16.08
CA VAL A 426 -3.94 -17.12 -16.45
C VAL A 426 -3.43 -17.86 -15.23
N LEU A 427 -3.33 -19.17 -15.36
CA LEU A 427 -2.73 -20.08 -14.38
C LEU A 427 -1.84 -21.08 -15.10
N PRO A 428 -0.84 -21.68 -14.44
CA PRO A 428 0.05 -22.66 -15.03
C PRO A 428 -0.64 -23.73 -15.87
N HIS A 429 -1.77 -24.24 -15.42
CA HIS A 429 -2.52 -25.30 -16.11
C HIS A 429 -3.26 -24.85 -17.40
N TYR A 430 -3.34 -23.54 -17.66
CA TYR A 430 -3.92 -23.03 -18.92
C TYR A 430 -2.90 -22.74 -20.01
N LEU A 431 -1.59 -22.82 -19.72
CA LEU A 431 -0.55 -22.34 -20.62
C LEU A 431 -0.23 -23.31 -21.76
N HIS A 432 -0.31 -24.60 -21.50
CA HIS A 432 0.09 -25.61 -22.49
C HIS A 432 -0.84 -26.80 -22.52
N GLU A 433 -1.18 -27.26 -23.73
CA GLU A 433 -1.87 -28.53 -23.98
C GLU A 433 -0.97 -29.71 -23.70
N ASP A 434 0.34 -29.58 -23.93
CA ASP A 434 1.34 -30.60 -23.64
C ASP A 434 1.67 -30.63 -22.14
N TYR A 435 1.47 -31.81 -21.53
CA TYR A 435 1.78 -32.01 -20.10
C TYR A 435 3.25 -31.81 -19.74
N ASN A 436 4.18 -32.18 -20.62
CA ASN A 436 5.61 -32.00 -20.33
C ASN A 436 5.97 -30.52 -20.21
N LYS A 437 5.41 -29.66 -21.06
CA LYS A 437 5.58 -28.20 -20.96
C LYS A 437 4.93 -27.66 -19.70
N THR A 438 3.72 -28.11 -19.36
CA THR A 438 3.03 -27.75 -18.11
C THR A 438 3.84 -28.19 -16.89
N LEU A 439 4.46 -29.37 -16.92
CA LEU A 439 5.32 -29.86 -15.85
C LEU A 439 6.58 -28.97 -15.68
N ALA A 440 7.18 -28.52 -16.79
CA ALA A 440 8.31 -27.58 -16.74
C ALA A 440 7.89 -26.24 -16.09
N VAL A 441 6.73 -25.71 -16.48
CA VAL A 441 6.14 -24.51 -15.84
C VAL A 441 5.87 -24.73 -14.35
N ALA A 442 5.29 -25.86 -13.98
CA ALA A 442 5.01 -26.19 -12.58
C ALA A 442 6.29 -26.32 -11.74
N LYS A 443 7.37 -26.88 -12.29
CA LYS A 443 8.70 -26.91 -11.65
C LYS A 443 9.25 -25.50 -11.47
N HIS A 444 9.20 -24.68 -12.50
CA HIS A 444 9.62 -23.28 -12.42
C HIS A 444 8.83 -22.52 -11.33
N CYS A 445 7.50 -22.67 -11.26
CA CYS A 445 6.69 -22.05 -10.22
C CYS A 445 7.02 -22.57 -8.81
N ASN A 446 7.43 -23.83 -8.68
CA ASN A 446 7.89 -24.38 -7.40
C ASN A 446 9.23 -23.78 -6.96
N ASP A 447 10.11 -23.44 -7.91
CA ASP A 447 11.38 -22.78 -7.65
C ASP A 447 11.21 -21.26 -7.38
N TYR A 448 10.12 -20.67 -7.86
CA TYR A 448 9.76 -19.26 -7.71
C TYR A 448 8.40 -19.11 -7.04
N LEU A 449 8.28 -19.55 -5.78
CA LEU A 449 7.03 -19.52 -5.01
C LEU A 449 6.47 -18.09 -4.78
N THR A 450 7.25 -17.06 -5.06
CA THR A 450 6.77 -15.66 -5.09
C THR A 450 5.64 -15.45 -6.09
N LEU A 451 5.55 -16.30 -7.14
CA LEU A 451 4.46 -16.29 -8.13
C LEU A 451 3.11 -16.75 -7.57
N LEU A 452 3.08 -17.49 -6.43
CA LEU A 452 1.82 -17.94 -5.81
C LEU A 452 0.84 -16.82 -5.52
N ARG A 453 1.36 -15.61 -5.26
CA ARG A 453 0.53 -14.41 -5.02
C ARG A 453 -0.35 -14.08 -6.23
N TYR A 454 0.11 -14.39 -7.43
CA TYR A 454 -0.56 -14.06 -8.69
C TYR A 454 -1.49 -15.17 -9.21
N PHE A 455 -1.62 -16.25 -8.48
CA PHE A 455 -2.57 -17.33 -8.81
C PHE A 455 -3.94 -16.99 -8.25
N ASP A 456 -4.95 -17.00 -9.09
CA ASP A 456 -6.35 -16.87 -8.69
C ASP A 456 -6.76 -18.06 -7.82
N LEU A 457 -7.26 -17.76 -6.61
CA LEU A 457 -7.66 -18.84 -5.69
C LEU A 457 -8.83 -19.63 -6.24
N GLY A 458 -9.79 -18.97 -6.92
CA GLY A 458 -10.94 -19.63 -7.52
C GLY A 458 -10.53 -20.66 -8.56
N GLY A 459 -9.71 -20.28 -9.53
CA GLY A 459 -9.22 -21.20 -10.55
C GLY A 459 -8.30 -22.31 -9.99
N VAL A 460 -7.54 -22.00 -8.94
CA VAL A 460 -6.73 -23.02 -8.22
C VAL A 460 -7.62 -24.07 -7.56
N VAL A 461 -8.67 -23.64 -6.86
CA VAL A 461 -9.61 -24.53 -6.18
C VAL A 461 -10.41 -25.36 -7.18
N GLU A 462 -10.88 -24.75 -8.27
CA GLU A 462 -11.57 -25.46 -9.36
C GLU A 462 -10.71 -26.61 -9.92
N PHE A 463 -9.43 -26.34 -10.18
CA PHE A 463 -8.48 -27.35 -10.63
C PHE A 463 -8.32 -28.48 -9.59
N ILE A 464 -8.10 -28.14 -8.32
CA ILE A 464 -7.92 -29.10 -7.23
C ILE A 464 -9.15 -30.00 -7.12
N THR A 465 -10.34 -29.41 -7.09
CA THR A 465 -11.62 -30.11 -6.95
C THR A 465 -11.85 -31.05 -8.12
N TYR A 466 -11.63 -30.58 -9.35
CA TYR A 466 -11.81 -31.39 -10.54
C TYR A 466 -10.86 -32.60 -10.59
N VAL A 467 -9.57 -32.38 -10.31
CA VAL A 467 -8.56 -33.45 -10.30
C VAL A 467 -8.81 -34.49 -9.22
N ASN A 468 -9.17 -34.05 -8.01
CA ASN A 468 -9.44 -34.97 -6.89
C ASN A 468 -10.73 -35.76 -7.07
N ASN A 469 -11.83 -35.13 -7.52
CA ASN A 469 -13.13 -35.78 -7.70
C ASN A 469 -13.09 -36.86 -8.81
N ASN A 470 -12.20 -36.68 -9.80
CA ASN A 470 -12.01 -37.66 -10.89
C ASN A 470 -10.84 -38.62 -10.63
N GLY A 471 -10.13 -38.51 -9.53
CA GLY A 471 -9.02 -39.39 -9.19
C GLY A 471 -7.82 -39.31 -10.15
N PHE A 472 -7.58 -38.16 -10.79
CA PHE A 472 -6.49 -37.96 -11.77
C PHE A 472 -5.13 -37.72 -11.13
N GLY A 473 -5.10 -37.41 -9.82
CA GLY A 473 -3.88 -37.27 -9.06
C GLY A 473 -3.34 -38.59 -8.53
N SER A 474 -2.06 -38.64 -8.19
CA SER A 474 -1.47 -39.83 -7.54
C SER A 474 -2.07 -40.04 -6.14
N ALA A 475 -2.15 -41.25 -5.65
CA ALA A 475 -2.67 -41.61 -4.31
C ALA A 475 -1.92 -40.90 -3.15
N ARG A 476 -0.71 -40.36 -3.40
CA ARG A 476 0.07 -39.59 -2.44
C ARG A 476 -0.46 -38.15 -2.29
N MET A 477 -1.24 -37.68 -3.27
CA MET A 477 -1.77 -36.31 -3.34
C MET A 477 -3.22 -36.21 -2.85
N CYS A 478 -3.70 -37.12 -1.99
CA CYS A 478 -4.98 -36.97 -1.32
C CYS A 478 -4.98 -35.74 -0.41
N LEU A 479 -6.10 -35.02 -0.36
CA LEU A 479 -6.27 -33.80 0.45
C LEU A 479 -6.00 -34.07 1.95
N GLU A 480 -6.51 -35.20 2.47
CA GLU A 480 -6.38 -35.59 3.87
C GLU A 480 -4.94 -35.85 4.33
N ARG A 481 -4.01 -36.04 3.39
CA ARG A 481 -2.58 -36.21 3.70
C ARG A 481 -1.79 -34.90 3.70
N HIS A 482 -2.38 -33.83 3.20
CA HIS A 482 -1.74 -32.52 3.09
C HIS A 482 -2.34 -31.46 4.01
N PHE A 483 -3.58 -31.69 4.44
CA PHE A 483 -4.31 -30.83 5.34
C PHE A 483 -4.82 -31.67 6.53
N ASP A 484 -3.99 -31.76 7.58
CA ASP A 484 -4.33 -32.56 8.76
C ASP A 484 -5.32 -31.80 9.67
N THR A 485 -5.21 -30.47 9.70
CA THR A 485 -5.98 -29.62 10.60
C THR A 485 -6.58 -28.42 9.87
N LEU A 486 -7.56 -27.79 10.47
CA LEU A 486 -8.12 -26.51 9.96
C LEU A 486 -7.09 -25.38 9.94
N ASP A 487 -6.00 -25.48 10.69
CA ASP A 487 -4.93 -24.47 10.68
C ASP A 487 -4.12 -24.52 9.41
N ASP A 488 -3.98 -25.70 8.82
CA ASP A 488 -3.26 -25.91 7.57
C ASP A 488 -3.99 -25.29 6.38
N ILE A 489 -5.33 -25.09 6.53
CA ILE A 489 -6.13 -24.45 5.47
C ILE A 489 -5.90 -22.94 5.52
N ASN A 490 -5.04 -22.50 4.61
CA ASN A 490 -4.74 -21.11 4.31
C ASN A 490 -4.36 -20.97 2.83
N MET A 491 -4.39 -19.75 2.34
CA MET A 491 -4.16 -19.47 0.92
C MET A 491 -2.81 -19.95 0.41
N LYS A 492 -1.73 -19.81 1.19
CA LYS A 492 -0.38 -20.26 0.85
C LYS A 492 -0.34 -21.78 0.66
N ASN A 493 -0.86 -22.53 1.63
CA ASN A 493 -0.83 -23.99 1.60
C ASN A 493 -1.69 -24.58 0.46
N ILE A 494 -2.87 -23.99 0.21
CA ILE A 494 -3.73 -24.39 -0.92
C ILE A 494 -3.01 -24.20 -2.25
N LYS A 495 -2.39 -23.05 -2.48
CA LYS A 495 -1.66 -22.77 -3.73
C LYS A 495 -0.39 -23.58 -3.86
N THR A 496 0.30 -23.87 -2.76
CA THR A 496 1.46 -24.77 -2.75
C THR A 496 1.04 -26.20 -3.08
N TYR A 497 -0.07 -26.66 -2.50
CA TYR A 497 -0.64 -27.96 -2.81
C TYR A 497 -1.03 -28.07 -4.30
N TYR A 498 -1.65 -27.03 -4.85
CA TYR A 498 -1.98 -26.97 -6.29
C TYR A 498 -0.75 -27.19 -7.18
N ILE A 499 0.38 -26.54 -6.92
CA ILE A 499 1.60 -26.73 -7.70
C ILE A 499 2.12 -28.16 -7.58
N LYS A 500 2.10 -28.75 -6.37
CA LYS A 500 2.49 -30.14 -6.16
C LYS A 500 1.55 -31.11 -6.87
N LEU A 501 0.24 -30.86 -6.81
CA LEU A 501 -0.76 -31.67 -7.49
C LEU A 501 -0.55 -31.64 -9.01
N LEU A 502 -0.31 -30.44 -9.58
CA LEU A 502 -0.04 -30.26 -11.02
C LEU A 502 1.20 -31.05 -11.50
N GLN A 503 2.20 -31.21 -10.64
CA GLN A 503 3.40 -32.03 -10.93
C GLN A 503 3.17 -33.53 -10.81
N ASN A 504 2.06 -33.97 -10.21
CA ASN A 504 1.77 -35.38 -9.89
C ASN A 504 0.48 -35.89 -10.54
N ILE A 505 0.11 -35.36 -11.69
CA ILE A 505 -1.03 -35.81 -12.50
C ILE A 505 -0.57 -36.99 -13.40
N ALA A 506 -1.47 -37.93 -13.64
CA ALA A 506 -1.26 -38.98 -14.66
C ALA A 506 -1.20 -38.31 -16.06
N PRO A 507 -0.12 -38.48 -16.83
CA PRO A 507 0.01 -37.83 -18.15
C PRO A 507 -1.15 -38.15 -19.10
N THR A 508 -1.72 -39.36 -19.02
CA THR A 508 -2.87 -39.78 -19.82
C THR A 508 -4.16 -39.02 -19.49
N ALA A 509 -4.31 -38.53 -18.29
CA ALA A 509 -5.47 -37.76 -17.87
C ALA A 509 -5.40 -36.27 -18.28
N TRP A 510 -4.22 -35.78 -18.63
CA TRP A 510 -3.98 -34.37 -18.86
C TRP A 510 -4.85 -33.76 -19.95
N VAL A 511 -5.01 -34.46 -21.09
CA VAL A 511 -5.83 -33.96 -22.21
C VAL A 511 -7.27 -33.70 -21.76
N ASN A 512 -7.84 -34.60 -20.96
CA ASN A 512 -9.20 -34.49 -20.44
C ASN A 512 -9.31 -33.32 -19.47
N ILE A 513 -8.32 -33.16 -18.59
CA ILE A 513 -8.27 -32.06 -17.61
C ILE A 513 -8.19 -30.71 -18.35
N TYR A 514 -7.26 -30.59 -19.28
CA TYR A 514 -7.03 -29.36 -20.04
C TYR A 514 -8.27 -28.94 -20.85
N SER A 515 -8.86 -29.88 -21.60
CA SER A 515 -10.05 -29.63 -22.41
C SER A 515 -11.24 -29.21 -21.55
N HIS A 516 -11.47 -29.86 -20.41
CA HIS A 516 -12.56 -29.53 -19.50
C HIS A 516 -12.40 -28.11 -18.93
N LEU A 517 -11.24 -27.81 -18.35
CA LEU A 517 -10.99 -26.53 -17.71
C LEU A 517 -10.94 -25.38 -18.73
N LEU A 518 -10.43 -25.63 -19.93
CA LEU A 518 -10.44 -24.62 -20.98
C LEU A 518 -11.87 -24.30 -21.44
N GLY A 519 -12.75 -25.29 -21.51
CA GLY A 519 -14.16 -25.12 -21.87
C GLY A 519 -15.00 -24.42 -20.78
N ALA A 520 -14.61 -24.59 -19.51
CA ALA A 520 -15.27 -23.93 -18.37
C ALA A 520 -14.77 -22.49 -18.13
N ARG A 521 -13.68 -22.08 -18.79
CA ARG A 521 -13.03 -20.79 -18.57
C ARG A 521 -13.86 -19.63 -19.11
N HIS A 522 -14.16 -18.67 -18.25
CA HIS A 522 -14.90 -17.46 -18.62
C HIS A 522 -14.06 -16.20 -18.44
N PRO A 523 -14.26 -15.17 -19.28
CA PRO A 523 -13.65 -13.87 -19.06
C PRO A 523 -14.03 -13.32 -17.67
N ARG A 524 -13.06 -12.77 -16.94
CA ARG A 524 -13.32 -12.13 -15.66
C ARG A 524 -13.99 -10.79 -15.89
N ILE A 525 -15.31 -10.82 -15.87
CA ILE A 525 -16.16 -9.64 -15.83
C ILE A 525 -16.33 -9.26 -14.35
N LEU A 526 -16.63 -7.99 -14.09
CA LEU A 526 -16.95 -7.51 -12.76
C LEU A 526 -17.97 -8.40 -12.06
N GLU A 527 -17.71 -8.77 -10.81
CA GLU A 527 -18.65 -9.53 -9.98
C GLU A 527 -20.01 -8.81 -9.84
N ASN A 528 -19.99 -7.46 -9.93
CA ASN A 528 -21.19 -6.63 -9.88
C ASN A 528 -21.94 -6.53 -11.23
N ALA A 529 -21.36 -6.98 -12.32
CA ALA A 529 -21.92 -6.91 -13.68
C ALA A 529 -22.40 -8.26 -14.21
N SER A 530 -22.24 -9.35 -13.46
CA SER A 530 -22.74 -10.67 -13.86
C SER A 530 -24.27 -10.75 -13.67
N VAL A 531 -24.97 -10.68 -14.76
CA VAL A 531 -26.36 -11.17 -14.83
C VAL A 531 -26.28 -12.64 -15.17
N ASP A 532 -26.83 -13.51 -14.31
CA ASP A 532 -26.99 -14.92 -14.64
C ASP A 532 -27.58 -15.06 -16.04
N SER A 533 -27.15 -16.07 -16.79
CA SER A 533 -27.74 -16.47 -18.06
C SER A 533 -29.25 -16.77 -17.97
N LYS A 534 -29.82 -16.76 -16.77
CA LYS A 534 -31.24 -16.90 -16.45
C LYS A 534 -31.93 -15.62 -15.98
N GLY A 535 -31.24 -14.44 -16.01
CA GLY A 535 -31.85 -13.17 -15.63
C GLY A 535 -32.09 -12.95 -14.13
N SER A 536 -31.56 -13.82 -13.25
CA SER A 536 -31.67 -13.66 -11.79
C SER A 536 -30.49 -12.83 -11.29
N LYS A 537 -30.76 -11.73 -10.58
CA LYS A 537 -29.75 -10.93 -9.89
C LYS A 537 -29.13 -11.78 -8.78
N LEU A 538 -27.83 -12.10 -8.89
CA LEU A 538 -27.08 -12.66 -7.79
C LEU A 538 -27.08 -11.66 -6.64
N THR A 539 -27.51 -12.11 -5.48
CA THR A 539 -27.51 -11.33 -4.24
C THR A 539 -26.08 -10.88 -3.92
N LYS A 540 -25.92 -9.56 -3.78
CA LYS A 540 -24.69 -8.91 -3.34
C LYS A 540 -24.12 -9.62 -2.12
N SER A 541 -22.91 -10.14 -2.18
CA SER A 541 -22.11 -10.26 -0.98
C SER A 541 -21.84 -8.83 -0.50
N ASN A 542 -22.36 -8.46 0.67
CA ASN A 542 -22.12 -7.14 1.26
C ASN A 542 -20.62 -6.99 1.53
N SER A 543 -19.91 -6.34 0.64
CA SER A 543 -18.59 -5.82 0.98
C SER A 543 -18.81 -4.63 1.92
N PHE A 544 -18.57 -4.82 3.20
CA PHE A 544 -18.50 -3.75 4.17
C PHE A 544 -17.17 -2.98 3.98
N GLY A 545 -17.16 -2.05 3.01
CA GLY A 545 -16.27 -0.91 3.09
C GLY A 545 -16.82 0.07 4.12
N PRO A 546 -16.00 0.90 4.77
CA PRO A 546 -16.51 1.94 5.65
C PRO A 546 -17.44 2.85 4.84
N THR A 547 -18.71 2.78 5.14
CA THR A 547 -19.72 3.70 4.60
C THR A 547 -19.36 5.10 5.10
N HIS A 548 -18.70 5.87 4.25
CA HIS A 548 -18.84 7.30 4.34
C HIS A 548 -20.31 7.61 4.08
N SER A 549 -21.02 7.97 5.14
CA SER A 549 -22.36 8.48 5.09
C SER A 549 -22.33 9.79 4.29
N SER A 550 -22.48 9.72 2.99
CA SER A 550 -22.92 10.85 2.20
C SER A 550 -24.41 11.05 2.49
N ASN A 551 -24.74 12.08 3.23
CA ASN A 551 -26.09 12.57 3.37
C ASN A 551 -26.70 12.74 1.99
N ARG A 552 -27.62 11.84 1.63
CA ARG A 552 -28.51 12.03 0.50
C ARG A 552 -29.51 13.11 0.87
N LEU A 553 -29.20 14.35 0.51
CA LEU A 553 -30.22 15.37 0.32
C LEU A 553 -31.03 14.99 -0.93
N ALA A 554 -32.30 14.74 -0.73
CA ALA A 554 -33.28 14.58 -1.78
C ALA A 554 -33.30 15.86 -2.65
N GLY A 555 -32.68 15.77 -3.83
CA GLY A 555 -32.71 16.80 -4.85
C GLY A 555 -33.83 16.54 -5.83
N THR A 556 -34.69 17.51 -6.00
CA THR A 556 -35.74 17.68 -7.03
C THR A 556 -35.27 17.32 -8.45
N PRO A 557 -36.11 16.81 -9.30
CA PRO A 557 -35.74 16.39 -10.65
C PRO A 557 -35.38 17.59 -11.52
N ILE A 558 -34.11 17.67 -11.89
CA ILE A 558 -33.64 18.63 -12.91
C ILE A 558 -34.00 18.10 -14.29
N THR A 559 -34.75 18.89 -14.98
CA THR A 559 -35.19 18.72 -16.39
C THR A 559 -33.96 18.46 -17.28
N ARG A 560 -34.06 17.40 -18.09
CA ARG A 560 -33.12 17.03 -19.15
C ARG A 560 -32.87 18.20 -20.10
N LEU A 561 -31.63 18.68 -20.19
CA LEU A 561 -31.10 19.31 -21.38
C LEU A 561 -30.39 18.21 -22.19
N VAL A 562 -31.11 17.63 -23.10
CA VAL A 562 -30.61 16.67 -24.09
C VAL A 562 -29.95 17.50 -25.20
N SER A 563 -28.63 17.47 -25.29
CA SER A 563 -27.98 17.76 -26.56
C SER A 563 -27.87 16.45 -27.33
N GLU A 564 -28.73 16.29 -28.29
CA GLU A 564 -28.69 15.15 -29.21
C GLU A 564 -27.40 15.18 -30.04
N PRO A 565 -26.69 14.05 -30.20
CA PRO A 565 -25.76 13.88 -31.30
C PRO A 565 -26.57 13.65 -32.58
N VAL A 566 -26.24 14.39 -33.62
CA VAL A 566 -26.78 14.19 -34.97
C VAL A 566 -26.35 12.80 -35.46
N VAL A 567 -27.19 11.82 -35.27
CA VAL A 567 -27.12 10.52 -35.96
C VAL A 567 -28.03 10.59 -37.19
N SER A 568 -27.44 10.38 -38.34
CA SER A 568 -28.15 10.27 -39.63
C SER A 568 -29.25 9.20 -39.54
N LYS A 569 -30.44 9.61 -39.93
CA LYS A 569 -31.60 8.74 -40.07
C LYS A 569 -31.40 7.70 -41.17
N SER A 570 -30.88 6.54 -40.84
CA SER A 570 -31.11 5.32 -41.64
C SER A 570 -30.67 4.14 -40.77
N ASP A 571 -31.53 3.68 -39.86
CA ASP A 571 -31.60 2.30 -39.35
C ASP A 571 -32.57 2.26 -38.17
N MET A 572 -33.83 2.64 -38.47
CA MET A 572 -34.92 2.18 -37.63
C MET A 572 -35.57 1.00 -38.36
N LEU A 573 -35.28 -0.17 -37.92
CA LEU A 573 -36.12 -1.38 -37.87
C LEU A 573 -35.22 -2.63 -37.82
N SER A 574 -34.78 -3.04 -36.66
CA SER A 574 -34.56 -4.45 -36.40
C SER A 574 -34.64 -4.75 -34.90
N LYS A 575 -35.44 -5.74 -34.63
CA LYS A 575 -35.83 -6.29 -33.32
C LYS A 575 -34.64 -6.52 -32.37
N THR A 576 -34.86 -6.15 -31.13
CA THR A 576 -34.04 -6.47 -29.96
C THR A 576 -33.52 -7.91 -29.94
N LYS A 577 -32.24 -8.07 -30.22
CA LYS A 577 -31.46 -9.27 -29.83
C LYS A 577 -30.79 -8.98 -28.51
N PRO A 578 -30.64 -9.98 -27.63
CA PRO A 578 -29.89 -9.79 -26.38
C PRO A 578 -28.44 -9.35 -26.70
N VAL A 579 -27.98 -8.31 -26.01
CA VAL A 579 -26.62 -7.77 -26.15
C VAL A 579 -25.65 -8.89 -25.87
N SER A 580 -25.05 -9.43 -26.92
CA SER A 580 -23.91 -10.31 -26.84
C SER A 580 -22.75 -9.57 -26.15
N ALA A 581 -21.98 -10.28 -25.32
CA ALA A 581 -20.73 -9.80 -24.76
C ALA A 581 -19.91 -9.02 -25.80
N PRO A 582 -19.22 -7.93 -25.41
CA PRO A 582 -18.47 -7.12 -26.36
C PRO A 582 -17.53 -8.01 -27.17
N PRO A 583 -17.39 -7.78 -28.48
CA PRO A 583 -16.63 -8.65 -29.34
C PRO A 583 -15.19 -8.74 -28.82
N ILE A 584 -14.78 -9.96 -28.52
CA ILE A 584 -13.41 -10.36 -28.24
C ILE A 584 -12.58 -9.93 -29.44
N GLY A 585 -11.72 -8.92 -29.30
CA GLY A 585 -10.81 -8.54 -30.40
C GLY A 585 -10.56 -7.05 -30.65
N THR A 586 -11.01 -6.13 -29.78
CA THR A 586 -10.63 -4.73 -29.93
C THR A 586 -9.27 -4.47 -29.26
N SER A 587 -8.27 -4.16 -30.07
CA SER A 587 -6.88 -3.94 -29.66
C SER A 587 -6.64 -2.70 -28.78
N GLY A 588 -7.66 -1.98 -28.33
CA GLY A 588 -7.56 -0.76 -27.55
C GLY A 588 -7.92 -0.94 -26.06
N VAL A 589 -7.36 -0.07 -25.20
CA VAL A 589 -7.80 0.09 -23.80
C VAL A 589 -8.75 1.29 -23.76
N TYR A 590 -10.00 1.07 -23.40
CA TYR A 590 -11.04 2.11 -23.39
C TYR A 590 -11.38 2.57 -21.96
N VAL A 591 -10.35 2.70 -21.12
CA VAL A 591 -10.49 3.02 -19.68
C VAL A 591 -11.15 4.38 -19.39
N THR A 592 -11.31 5.24 -20.38
CA THR A 592 -12.06 6.49 -20.26
C THR A 592 -13.45 6.45 -20.85
N THR A 593 -13.85 5.30 -21.41
CA THR A 593 -15.16 5.05 -22.02
C THR A 593 -15.71 3.70 -21.59
N LYS A 594 -15.98 2.82 -22.53
CA LYS A 594 -16.70 1.56 -22.35
C LYS A 594 -16.03 0.54 -21.41
N ASP A 595 -14.71 0.59 -21.27
CA ASP A 595 -13.96 -0.34 -20.42
C ASP A 595 -13.70 0.23 -19.00
N ALA A 596 -14.07 1.49 -18.74
CA ALA A 596 -13.81 2.13 -17.45
C ALA A 596 -14.40 1.36 -16.27
N HIS A 597 -15.60 0.79 -16.43
CA HIS A 597 -16.26 0.02 -15.39
C HIS A 597 -15.56 -1.30 -15.04
N THR A 598 -14.60 -1.75 -15.85
CA THR A 598 -13.80 -2.95 -15.56
C THR A 598 -12.68 -2.69 -14.56
N LEU A 599 -12.38 -1.43 -14.25
CA LEU A 599 -11.46 -1.00 -13.20
C LEU A 599 -12.27 -0.64 -11.96
N THR A 600 -12.63 -1.64 -11.23
CA THR A 600 -13.45 -1.50 -10.02
C THR A 600 -12.59 -1.65 -8.78
N ASP A 601 -13.14 -1.37 -7.63
CA ASP A 601 -12.57 -1.58 -6.31
C ASP A 601 -11.37 -0.69 -5.97
N GLY A 602 -10.90 0.18 -6.87
CA GLY A 602 -9.87 1.14 -6.47
C GLY A 602 -8.94 1.63 -7.59
N PRO A 603 -7.91 2.38 -7.22
CA PRO A 603 -7.01 3.03 -8.17
C PRO A 603 -6.20 2.04 -8.99
N THR A 604 -5.95 2.41 -10.24
CA THR A 604 -5.24 1.59 -11.23
C THR A 604 -3.90 2.23 -11.63
N ILE A 605 -2.86 1.42 -11.80
CA ILE A 605 -1.61 1.83 -12.45
C ILE A 605 -1.56 1.29 -13.88
N PHE A 606 -1.25 2.15 -14.84
CA PHE A 606 -0.97 1.81 -16.22
C PHE A 606 0.52 2.02 -16.51
N ILE A 607 1.25 0.94 -16.84
CA ILE A 607 2.68 0.97 -17.09
C ILE A 607 2.94 0.88 -18.59
N SER A 608 3.69 1.85 -19.14
CA SER A 608 4.02 1.94 -20.56
C SER A 608 5.37 2.64 -20.74
N ASN A 609 6.06 2.36 -21.84
CA ASN A 609 7.25 3.12 -22.24
C ASN A 609 6.86 4.49 -22.80
N ASP A 610 5.79 4.53 -23.60
CA ASP A 610 5.29 5.77 -24.23
C ASP A 610 4.08 6.32 -23.45
N ILE A 611 4.39 6.96 -22.31
CA ILE A 611 3.40 7.50 -21.38
C ILE A 611 2.53 8.57 -22.05
N GLU A 612 3.13 9.46 -22.83
CA GLU A 612 2.40 10.56 -23.46
C GLU A 612 1.40 10.06 -24.50
N LYS A 613 1.76 9.04 -25.25
CA LYS A 613 0.87 8.40 -26.23
C LYS A 613 -0.36 7.80 -25.56
N ILE A 614 -0.16 7.08 -24.44
CA ILE A 614 -1.27 6.51 -23.67
C ILE A 614 -2.14 7.63 -23.09
N ALA A 615 -1.56 8.68 -22.54
CA ALA A 615 -2.28 9.82 -21.99
C ALA A 615 -3.12 10.55 -23.06
N LYS A 616 -2.53 10.82 -24.21
CA LYS A 616 -3.23 11.41 -25.37
C LYS A 616 -4.35 10.50 -25.88
N PHE A 617 -4.12 9.17 -25.91
CA PHE A 617 -5.13 8.20 -26.26
C PHE A 617 -6.31 8.21 -25.27
N CYS A 618 -6.08 8.31 -23.98
CA CYS A 618 -7.14 8.41 -22.98
C CYS A 618 -8.04 9.64 -23.21
N ILE A 619 -7.46 10.79 -23.56
CA ILE A 619 -8.25 12.00 -23.91
C ILE A 619 -9.06 11.79 -25.17
N GLN A 620 -8.45 11.23 -26.22
CA GLN A 620 -9.17 10.98 -27.48
C GLN A 620 -10.35 10.03 -27.26
N GLN A 621 -10.15 8.97 -26.49
CA GLN A 621 -11.22 8.02 -26.18
C GLN A 621 -12.32 8.62 -25.30
N ALA A 622 -12.02 9.58 -24.41
CA ALA A 622 -13.03 10.27 -23.62
C ALA A 622 -14.03 11.04 -24.49
N ASN A 623 -13.68 11.28 -25.74
CA ASN A 623 -14.55 11.93 -26.75
C ASN A 623 -15.18 13.21 -26.21
N ILE A 624 -14.34 14.10 -25.64
CA ILE A 624 -14.78 15.39 -25.13
C ILE A 624 -15.01 16.31 -26.33
N PRO A 625 -16.21 16.87 -26.51
CA PRO A 625 -16.49 17.81 -27.61
C PRO A 625 -15.52 19.01 -27.57
N ALA A 626 -15.09 19.48 -28.73
CA ALA A 626 -14.17 20.62 -28.83
C ALA A 626 -14.73 21.87 -28.12
N SER A 627 -16.04 22.10 -28.17
CA SER A 627 -16.68 23.22 -27.44
C SER A 627 -16.52 23.14 -25.92
N VAL A 628 -16.55 21.94 -25.34
CA VAL A 628 -16.34 21.75 -23.90
C VAL A 628 -14.88 21.95 -23.56
N MET A 629 -13.97 21.46 -24.40
CA MET A 629 -12.53 21.69 -24.24
C MET A 629 -12.20 23.19 -24.34
N ASP A 630 -12.76 23.88 -25.33
CA ASP A 630 -12.59 25.33 -25.50
C ASP A 630 -13.13 26.12 -24.29
N ASP A 631 -14.27 25.73 -23.74
CA ASP A 631 -14.84 26.38 -22.55
C ASP A 631 -13.95 26.16 -21.31
N ILE A 632 -13.47 24.93 -21.11
CA ILE A 632 -12.52 24.61 -20.04
C ILE A 632 -11.22 25.40 -20.23
N MET A 633 -10.68 25.44 -21.45
CA MET A 633 -9.45 26.19 -21.75
C MET A 633 -9.62 27.68 -21.51
N LYS A 634 -10.72 28.28 -21.94
CA LYS A 634 -11.03 29.70 -21.67
C LYS A 634 -11.15 29.98 -20.17
N LYS A 635 -11.74 29.07 -19.39
CA LYS A 635 -11.80 29.19 -17.92
C LYS A 635 -10.39 29.05 -17.31
N ILE A 636 -9.56 28.14 -17.82
CA ILE A 636 -8.17 27.98 -17.38
C ILE A 636 -7.38 29.26 -17.66
N GLU A 637 -7.43 29.78 -18.89
CA GLU A 637 -6.74 31.01 -19.27
C GLU A 637 -7.21 32.20 -18.42
N TYR A 638 -8.51 32.34 -18.23
CA TYR A 638 -9.10 33.38 -17.37
C TYR A 638 -8.57 33.28 -15.93
N ASN A 639 -8.58 32.08 -15.36
CA ASN A 639 -8.09 31.84 -14.00
C ASN A 639 -6.57 32.08 -13.90
N ASN A 640 -5.79 31.75 -14.93
CA ASN A 640 -4.36 32.00 -14.96
C ASN A 640 -4.03 33.50 -14.90
N VAL A 641 -4.79 34.35 -15.60
CA VAL A 641 -4.65 35.80 -15.53
C VAL A 641 -4.93 36.32 -14.12
N ILE A 642 -6.01 35.83 -13.51
CA ILE A 642 -6.38 36.22 -12.13
C ILE A 642 -5.31 35.75 -11.13
N ASN A 643 -4.83 34.52 -11.26
CA ASN A 643 -3.83 33.98 -10.36
C ASN A 643 -2.46 34.68 -10.47
N LYS A 644 -2.08 35.10 -11.68
CA LYS A 644 -0.88 35.94 -11.86
C LYS A 644 -1.02 37.23 -11.07
N ARG A 645 -2.19 37.89 -11.17
CA ARG A 645 -2.46 39.13 -10.42
C ARG A 645 -2.55 38.89 -8.91
N LEU A 646 -3.12 37.77 -8.49
CA LEU A 646 -3.14 37.36 -7.07
C LEU A 646 -1.72 37.21 -6.51
N HIS A 647 -0.85 36.52 -7.24
CA HIS A 647 0.54 36.30 -6.82
C HIS A 647 1.32 37.62 -6.70
N GLU A 648 1.11 38.56 -7.63
CA GLU A 648 1.68 39.92 -7.55
C GLU A 648 1.22 40.62 -6.25
N LEU A 649 -0.09 40.65 -5.97
CA LEU A 649 -0.66 41.30 -4.79
C LEU A 649 -0.27 40.60 -3.48
N GLU A 650 -0.18 39.27 -3.46
CA GLU A 650 0.27 38.52 -2.29
C GLU A 650 1.77 38.80 -2.01
N SER A 651 2.59 38.91 -3.06
CA SER A 651 4.00 39.31 -2.92
C SER A 651 4.13 40.75 -2.40
N GLU A 652 3.34 41.69 -2.92
CA GLU A 652 3.30 43.05 -2.42
C GLU A 652 2.87 43.12 -0.95
N THR A 653 1.90 42.28 -0.57
CA THR A 653 1.40 42.20 0.80
C THR A 653 2.46 41.62 1.75
N GLU A 654 3.24 40.66 1.30
CA GLU A 654 4.33 40.03 2.07
C GLU A 654 5.49 41.02 2.26
N VAL A 655 5.87 41.79 1.25
CA VAL A 655 6.87 42.85 1.36
C VAL A 655 6.47 43.93 2.36
N ILE A 656 5.20 44.35 2.31
CA ILE A 656 4.67 45.34 3.27
C ILE A 656 4.65 44.82 4.70
N ARG A 657 4.28 43.52 4.90
CA ARG A 657 4.32 42.86 6.21
C ARG A 657 5.74 42.74 6.74
N GLU A 658 6.69 42.34 5.91
CA GLU A 658 8.11 42.26 6.29
C GLU A 658 8.68 43.65 6.65
N ALA A 659 8.30 44.69 5.92
CA ALA A 659 8.71 46.07 6.21
C ALA A 659 8.14 46.56 7.54
N ALA A 660 6.86 46.25 7.80
CA ALA A 660 6.20 46.57 9.07
C ALA A 660 6.81 45.80 10.26
N ASP A 661 7.14 44.50 10.08
CA ASP A 661 7.83 43.70 11.09
C ASP A 661 9.27 44.19 11.37
N LYS A 662 9.99 44.66 10.35
CA LYS A 662 11.32 45.28 10.52
C LYS A 662 11.23 46.60 11.28
N GLN A 663 10.20 47.43 11.01
CA GLN A 663 9.96 48.68 11.74
C GLN A 663 9.59 48.41 13.20
N VAL A 664 8.74 47.40 13.49
CA VAL A 664 8.41 47.00 14.87
C VAL A 664 9.64 46.49 15.62
N LYS A 665 10.51 45.71 14.94
CA LYS A 665 11.79 45.23 15.51
C LYS A 665 12.73 46.38 15.85
N ASN A 666 12.82 47.40 14.98
CA ASN A 666 13.68 48.57 15.22
C ASN A 666 13.12 49.48 16.33
N ALA A 667 11.79 49.61 16.45
CA ALA A 667 11.15 50.36 17.53
C ALA A 667 11.35 49.67 18.91
N VAL A 668 11.30 48.34 18.95
CA VAL A 668 11.55 47.56 20.18
C VAL A 668 13.02 47.54 20.59
N SER A 669 13.96 47.55 19.60
CA SER A 669 15.39 47.65 19.93
C SER A 669 15.82 49.06 20.39
N GLY A 670 15.10 50.12 19.99
CA GLY A 670 15.34 51.49 20.47
C GLY A 670 14.89 51.74 21.92
N PHE A 671 14.07 50.86 22.49
CA PHE A 671 13.53 51.04 23.88
C PHE A 671 14.36 50.32 24.95
N HIS A 672 15.46 49.65 24.61
CA HIS A 672 16.32 48.97 25.59
C HIS A 672 17.59 49.78 25.98
N GLY A 673 17.60 51.07 25.71
CA GLY A 673 18.71 51.98 26.12
C GLY A 673 18.26 53.02 27.08
N SER A 674 17.98 52.70 28.34
CA SER A 674 18.09 53.46 29.58
C SER A 674 16.96 53.21 30.57
N GLN A 675 17.30 52.58 31.64
CA GLN A 675 17.07 52.86 33.02
C GLN A 675 17.11 51.59 33.89
N LYS A 676 18.23 51.47 34.59
CA LYS A 676 18.28 50.74 35.83
C LYS A 676 17.63 51.64 36.90
N VAL A 677 16.63 51.16 37.62
CA VAL A 677 16.38 51.44 39.05
C VAL A 677 15.31 50.47 39.59
N ALA A 678 15.76 49.70 40.54
CA ALA A 678 15.13 49.18 41.77
C ALA A 678 13.65 48.92 41.89
N GLY A 679 13.36 47.69 42.22
CA GLY A 679 12.57 47.44 43.47
C GLY A 679 11.13 47.01 43.38
N ARG A 680 10.93 45.76 43.79
CA ARG A 680 9.81 45.26 44.62
C ARG A 680 8.43 44.94 44.06
N ASN A 681 8.17 43.65 44.10
CA ASN A 681 6.98 42.97 44.62
C ASN A 681 5.58 43.06 43.94
N LYS A 682 5.13 41.88 43.60
CA LYS A 682 3.78 41.31 43.82
C LYS A 682 2.66 41.48 42.80
N SER A 683 2.20 40.32 42.41
CA SER A 683 0.81 39.88 42.22
C SER A 683 0.12 40.11 40.89
N SER A 684 -0.18 38.98 40.25
CA SER A 684 -1.43 38.62 39.55
C SER A 684 -2.30 39.77 39.02
N LYS A 685 -2.54 39.75 37.72
CA LYS A 685 -3.88 39.76 37.11
C LYS A 685 -3.84 40.10 35.62
N ASP A 686 -4.56 39.25 34.89
CA ASP A 686 -5.23 39.47 33.60
C ASP A 686 -4.55 40.16 32.42
N PRO A 687 -4.41 39.42 31.27
CA PRO A 687 -3.89 39.96 30.00
C PRO A 687 -4.94 40.70 29.17
N LYS A 688 -5.93 41.39 29.78
CA LYS A 688 -7.02 42.07 29.05
C LYS A 688 -6.96 43.62 29.08
N LYS A 689 -5.83 44.25 29.47
CA LYS A 689 -5.70 45.71 29.46
C LYS A 689 -4.34 46.17 28.96
N LEU A 690 -4.01 45.81 27.72
CA LEU A 690 -2.91 46.46 26.99
C LEU A 690 -3.35 46.79 25.55
N SER A 691 -4.49 47.44 25.40
CA SER A 691 -4.98 47.90 24.10
C SER A 691 -5.46 49.36 24.12
N LYS A 692 -4.77 50.24 24.82
CA LYS A 692 -5.17 51.68 24.83
C LYS A 692 -3.99 52.64 24.95
N ASP A 693 -2.85 52.43 24.37
CA ASP A 693 -1.85 53.48 24.15
C ASP A 693 -0.88 53.06 23.04
N ILE A 694 -1.39 52.93 21.82
CA ILE A 694 -0.60 52.88 20.59
C ILE A 694 -0.90 54.16 19.82
N PRO A 695 0.12 54.97 19.45
CA PRO A 695 -0.09 56.26 18.74
C PRO A 695 -0.72 56.03 17.35
N PRO A 696 -1.53 56.96 16.85
CA PRO A 696 -2.32 56.79 15.62
C PRO A 696 -1.53 57.06 14.34
N GLU A 697 -0.38 56.45 14.14
CA GLU A 697 0.39 56.54 12.89
C GLU A 697 0.53 55.16 12.20
N PHE A 698 -0.61 54.52 11.89
CA PHE A 698 -0.62 53.38 11.01
C PHE A 698 -1.51 53.61 9.78
N GLU A 699 -1.12 54.51 8.87
CA GLU A 699 -1.66 54.63 7.52
C GLU A 699 -1.48 53.26 6.72
N ASN A 700 -0.59 52.39 7.15
CA ASN A 700 -0.39 51.09 6.56
C ASN A 700 -1.52 50.07 6.80
N LYS A 701 -2.40 50.23 7.82
CA LYS A 701 -3.54 49.33 8.02
C LYS A 701 -4.62 49.47 6.96
N ALA A 702 -4.83 50.71 6.46
CA ALA A 702 -5.80 50.95 5.37
C ALA A 702 -5.33 50.44 4.05
N GLY A 703 -4.01 50.45 3.76
CA GLY A 703 -3.40 49.85 2.56
C GLY A 703 -3.46 48.34 2.59
N LEU A 704 -3.12 47.72 3.72
CA LEU A 704 -3.20 46.26 3.90
C LEU A 704 -4.64 45.71 3.80
N SER A 705 -5.62 46.46 4.36
CA SER A 705 -7.04 46.11 4.25
C SER A 705 -7.51 46.14 2.80
N LYS A 706 -7.17 47.20 2.05
CA LYS A 706 -7.52 47.30 0.61
C LYS A 706 -6.90 46.20 -0.23
N LEU A 707 -5.62 45.86 0.02
CA LEU A 707 -4.96 44.73 -0.67
C LEU A 707 -5.61 43.39 -0.32
N THR A 708 -5.95 43.19 0.95
CA THR A 708 -6.66 41.98 1.41
C THR A 708 -8.05 41.87 0.78
N ASP A 709 -8.79 42.96 0.66
CA ASP A 709 -10.10 43.00 0.00
C ASP A 709 -9.98 42.76 -1.50
N GLN A 710 -8.94 43.28 -2.15
CA GLN A 710 -8.66 42.99 -3.56
C GLN A 710 -8.29 41.51 -3.78
N ILE A 711 -7.44 40.94 -2.91
CA ILE A 711 -7.10 39.53 -2.93
C ILE A 711 -8.35 38.65 -2.78
N ASN A 712 -9.22 38.97 -1.81
CA ASN A 712 -10.46 38.24 -1.58
C ASN A 712 -11.43 38.36 -2.78
N THR A 713 -11.51 39.54 -3.36
CA THR A 713 -12.33 39.79 -4.56
C THR A 713 -11.84 38.97 -5.74
N LEU A 714 -10.51 38.97 -5.99
CA LEU A 714 -9.92 38.16 -7.06
C LEU A 714 -10.08 36.66 -6.82
N ARG A 715 -9.93 36.19 -5.57
CA ARG A 715 -10.19 34.77 -5.20
C ARG A 715 -11.64 34.36 -5.51
N ASN A 716 -12.61 35.23 -5.24
CA ASN A 716 -14.01 34.97 -5.56
C ASN A 716 -14.33 35.04 -7.06
N MET A 717 -13.45 35.64 -7.88
CA MET A 717 -13.60 35.67 -9.34
C MET A 717 -13.08 34.40 -10.02
N ILE A 718 -12.35 33.54 -9.33
CA ILE A 718 -11.87 32.25 -9.87
C ILE A 718 -13.08 31.40 -10.21
N LYS A 719 -13.21 31.04 -11.48
CA LYS A 719 -14.30 30.19 -11.99
C LYS A 719 -14.01 28.74 -11.71
N SER A 720 -14.94 28.03 -11.09
CA SER A 720 -14.85 26.57 -11.00
C SER A 720 -14.98 25.97 -12.42
N ALA A 721 -13.92 25.30 -12.85
CA ALA A 721 -13.91 24.59 -14.14
C ALA A 721 -14.02 23.09 -13.86
N THR A 722 -15.12 22.70 -13.24
CA THR A 722 -15.42 21.27 -13.06
C THR A 722 -15.69 20.62 -14.41
N LEU A 723 -15.08 19.49 -14.64
CA LEU A 723 -15.39 18.64 -15.78
C LEU A 723 -16.78 18.03 -15.56
N ASN A 724 -17.58 18.00 -16.63
CA ASN A 724 -18.91 17.37 -16.56
C ASN A 724 -18.74 15.88 -16.23
N ASP A 725 -19.58 15.38 -15.33
CA ASP A 725 -19.59 13.97 -14.87
C ASP A 725 -19.72 12.95 -16.01
N ALA A 726 -20.21 13.34 -17.18
CA ALA A 726 -20.25 12.49 -18.36
C ALA A 726 -18.85 12.14 -18.93
N PHE A 727 -17.81 12.91 -18.56
CA PHE A 727 -16.44 12.70 -19.03
C PHE A 727 -15.51 12.17 -17.92
N VAL A 728 -15.97 12.10 -16.69
CA VAL A 728 -15.21 11.53 -15.58
C VAL A 728 -15.49 10.03 -15.49
N PRO A 729 -14.48 9.17 -15.64
CA PRO A 729 -14.66 7.72 -15.62
C PRO A 729 -15.47 7.22 -14.43
N ASN A 730 -16.45 6.35 -14.69
CA ASN A 730 -17.31 5.69 -13.72
C ASN A 730 -18.23 6.61 -12.87
N ARG A 731 -18.32 7.89 -13.19
CA ARG A 731 -19.42 8.72 -12.70
C ARG A 731 -20.74 8.28 -13.31
N ARG A 732 -21.85 8.54 -12.63
CA ARG A 732 -23.17 8.07 -13.04
C ARG A 732 -23.50 8.41 -14.51
N MET A 733 -23.30 9.65 -14.93
CA MET A 733 -23.56 10.06 -16.31
C MET A 733 -22.63 9.40 -17.33
N HIS A 734 -21.41 9.08 -16.93
CA HIS A 734 -20.47 8.34 -17.75
C HIS A 734 -20.90 6.87 -17.91
N LEU A 735 -21.32 6.23 -16.81
CA LEU A 735 -21.84 4.86 -16.86
C LEU A 735 -23.12 4.75 -17.68
N ASP A 736 -24.05 5.70 -17.53
CA ASP A 736 -25.29 5.76 -18.35
C ASP A 736 -25.00 5.86 -19.84
N ARG A 737 -23.90 6.52 -20.21
CA ARG A 737 -23.50 6.70 -21.62
C ARG A 737 -22.74 5.51 -22.21
N TRP A 738 -21.85 4.88 -21.42
CA TRP A 738 -20.87 3.93 -21.93
C TRP A 738 -21.04 2.50 -21.44
N ALA A 739 -21.73 2.30 -20.32
CA ALA A 739 -21.97 1.01 -19.69
C ALA A 739 -23.47 0.69 -19.56
N GLU A 740 -24.29 1.12 -20.53
CA GLU A 740 -25.73 0.90 -20.53
C GLU A 740 -26.06 -0.60 -20.43
N GLY A 741 -26.91 -0.97 -19.47
CA GLY A 741 -27.29 -2.36 -19.21
C GLY A 741 -26.32 -3.15 -18.31
N ILE A 742 -25.24 -2.54 -17.85
CA ILE A 742 -24.28 -3.16 -16.92
C ILE A 742 -24.46 -2.53 -15.53
N ASP A 743 -24.64 -3.37 -14.49
CA ASP A 743 -24.65 -2.88 -13.12
C ASP A 743 -23.21 -2.62 -12.63
N ALA A 744 -22.72 -1.42 -12.86
CA ALA A 744 -21.40 -0.95 -12.46
C ALA A 744 -21.46 0.03 -11.27
N SER A 745 -22.49 -0.07 -10.43
CA SER A 745 -22.71 0.85 -9.30
C SER A 745 -21.57 0.87 -8.28
N GLY A 746 -20.75 -0.18 -8.23
CA GLY A 746 -19.56 -0.28 -7.40
C GLY A 746 -18.24 0.12 -8.08
N ALA A 747 -18.29 0.58 -9.34
CA ALA A 747 -17.09 0.94 -10.09
C ALA A 747 -16.39 2.15 -9.46
N PHE A 748 -15.08 2.05 -9.35
CA PHE A 748 -14.25 3.10 -8.74
C PHE A 748 -14.20 4.35 -9.63
N THR A 749 -14.38 5.50 -9.01
CA THR A 749 -14.29 6.80 -9.68
C THR A 749 -13.39 7.74 -8.90
N SER A 750 -12.78 8.71 -9.58
CA SER A 750 -11.99 9.75 -8.94
C SER A 750 -12.85 10.62 -8.01
N ASN A 751 -12.24 11.08 -6.93
CA ASN A 751 -12.85 12.05 -6.01
C ASN A 751 -11.90 13.21 -5.76
N ILE A 752 -11.94 14.20 -6.63
CA ILE A 752 -11.08 15.39 -6.53
C ILE A 752 -11.94 16.54 -6.00
N ASP A 753 -11.52 17.09 -4.86
CA ASP A 753 -12.22 18.19 -4.21
C ASP A 753 -12.11 19.48 -5.04
N GLU A 754 -13.13 20.32 -4.98
CA GLU A 754 -13.22 21.56 -5.79
C GLU A 754 -12.05 22.53 -5.55
N HIS A 755 -11.55 22.61 -4.30
CA HIS A 755 -10.38 23.44 -3.99
C HIS A 755 -9.11 22.92 -4.69
N VAL A 756 -8.95 21.59 -4.83
CA VAL A 756 -7.83 20.98 -5.54
C VAL A 756 -7.93 21.27 -7.04
N VAL A 757 -9.16 21.25 -7.59
CA VAL A 757 -9.39 21.65 -8.99
C VAL A 757 -8.95 23.10 -9.19
N SER A 758 -9.29 24.00 -8.28
CA SER A 758 -8.85 25.39 -8.32
C SER A 758 -7.30 25.50 -8.27
N ASP A 759 -6.65 24.73 -7.41
CA ASP A 759 -5.18 24.69 -7.32
C ASP A 759 -4.55 24.19 -8.63
N ILE A 760 -5.09 23.14 -9.25
CA ILE A 760 -4.61 22.60 -10.54
C ILE A 760 -4.73 23.66 -11.65
N MET A 761 -5.85 24.38 -11.66
CA MET A 761 -6.14 25.41 -12.65
C MET A 761 -5.20 26.61 -12.51
N ALA A 762 -4.82 26.95 -11.28
CA ALA A 762 -3.92 28.03 -10.97
C ALA A 762 -2.48 27.83 -11.46
N LEU A 763 -2.08 26.61 -11.79
CA LEU A 763 -0.70 26.28 -12.14
C LEU A 763 -0.30 26.87 -13.51
N ASN A 764 0.79 27.62 -13.53
CA ASN A 764 1.45 28.11 -14.75
C ASN A 764 2.52 27.12 -15.21
N GLY A 765 2.79 27.08 -16.52
CA GLY A 765 3.84 26.20 -17.07
C GLY A 765 3.46 24.72 -17.14
N VAL A 766 2.19 24.37 -16.99
CA VAL A 766 1.66 23.01 -17.19
C VAL A 766 0.75 23.01 -18.41
N GLU A 767 0.99 22.10 -19.34
CA GLU A 767 0.14 21.91 -20.52
C GLU A 767 -1.32 21.63 -20.10
N ASN A 768 -2.26 22.27 -20.78
CA ASN A 768 -3.69 22.14 -20.44
C ASN A 768 -4.21 20.71 -20.56
N THR A 769 -3.62 19.93 -21.46
CA THR A 769 -3.91 18.49 -21.61
C THR A 769 -3.72 17.72 -20.30
N TRP A 770 -2.61 17.99 -19.59
CA TRP A 770 -2.32 17.35 -18.29
C TRP A 770 -3.27 17.78 -17.19
N LYS A 771 -3.68 19.06 -17.19
CA LYS A 771 -4.67 19.56 -16.23
C LYS A 771 -6.02 18.89 -16.41
N VAL A 772 -6.49 18.73 -17.65
CA VAL A 772 -7.76 18.04 -17.96
C VAL A 772 -7.71 16.57 -17.58
N LEU A 773 -6.63 15.86 -17.88
CA LEU A 773 -6.45 14.46 -17.46
C LEU A 773 -6.51 14.33 -15.95
N LEU A 774 -5.84 15.22 -15.22
CA LEU A 774 -5.86 15.18 -13.77
C LEU A 774 -7.28 15.44 -13.22
N MET A 775 -8.05 16.33 -13.84
CA MET A 775 -9.47 16.55 -13.50
C MET A 775 -10.36 15.32 -13.79
N MET A 776 -10.01 14.50 -14.79
CA MET A 776 -10.66 13.20 -15.03
C MET A 776 -10.26 12.16 -13.99
N GLY A 777 -9.30 12.46 -13.11
CA GLY A 777 -8.74 11.53 -12.16
C GLY A 777 -7.61 10.67 -12.73
N ILE A 778 -6.96 11.13 -13.80
CA ILE A 778 -5.85 10.43 -14.45
C ILE A 778 -4.55 11.22 -14.19
N GLY A 779 -3.66 10.65 -13.38
CA GLY A 779 -2.32 11.18 -13.12
C GLY A 779 -1.31 10.68 -14.16
N VAL A 780 -0.49 11.57 -14.69
CA VAL A 780 0.55 11.23 -15.68
C VAL A 780 1.91 11.53 -15.10
N PHE A 781 2.67 10.49 -14.80
CA PHE A 781 3.96 10.60 -14.12
C PHE A 781 5.09 10.70 -15.14
N ILE A 782 5.32 11.92 -15.63
CA ILE A 782 6.46 12.33 -16.43
C ILE A 782 7.25 13.42 -15.69
N ASN A 783 8.36 13.86 -16.24
CA ASN A 783 9.08 15.02 -15.73
C ASN A 783 8.32 16.30 -16.08
N HIS A 784 7.45 16.75 -15.18
CA HIS A 784 6.81 18.06 -15.30
C HIS A 784 7.79 19.15 -14.83
N GLU A 785 7.88 20.24 -15.55
CA GLU A 785 8.67 21.42 -15.16
C GLU A 785 8.13 22.03 -13.86
N ASN A 786 6.82 21.98 -13.67
CA ASN A 786 6.17 22.50 -12.47
C ASN A 786 6.15 21.46 -11.35
N ILE A 787 6.93 21.71 -10.30
CA ILE A 787 7.04 20.86 -9.12
C ILE A 787 5.70 20.77 -8.38
N THR A 788 4.96 21.88 -8.27
CA THR A 788 3.67 21.94 -7.56
C THR A 788 2.63 21.02 -8.19
N TYR A 789 2.58 20.94 -9.53
CA TYR A 789 1.72 19.99 -10.23
C TYR A 789 2.03 18.54 -9.83
N THR A 790 3.31 18.19 -9.80
CA THR A 790 3.76 16.85 -9.39
C THR A 790 3.41 16.55 -7.93
N GLU A 791 3.52 17.53 -7.04
CA GLU A 791 3.15 17.37 -5.62
C GLU A 791 1.65 17.20 -5.41
N ILE A 792 0.81 17.96 -6.13
CA ILE A 792 -0.65 17.78 -6.09
C ILE A 792 -1.02 16.37 -6.58
N MET A 793 -0.45 15.94 -7.70
CA MET A 793 -0.70 14.62 -8.26
C MET A 793 -0.27 13.50 -7.30
N LYS A 794 0.92 13.62 -6.69
CA LYS A 794 1.41 12.67 -5.69
C LYS A 794 0.49 12.61 -4.46
N ARG A 795 0.03 13.76 -3.97
CA ARG A 795 -0.91 13.83 -2.85
C ARG A 795 -2.24 13.13 -3.18
N LEU A 796 -2.80 13.39 -4.35
CA LEU A 796 -4.03 12.72 -4.80
C LEU A 796 -3.85 11.21 -4.95
N ALA A 797 -2.66 10.77 -5.37
CA ALA A 797 -2.32 9.35 -5.47
C ALA A 797 -2.22 8.70 -4.08
N ASP A 798 -1.57 9.35 -3.11
CA ASP A 798 -1.48 8.89 -1.72
C ASP A 798 -2.86 8.79 -1.05
N GLU A 799 -3.73 9.76 -1.32
CA GLU A 799 -5.11 9.80 -0.81
C GLU A 799 -6.06 8.87 -1.56
N GLN A 800 -5.57 8.12 -2.56
CA GLN A 800 -6.36 7.22 -3.43
C GLN A 800 -7.54 7.92 -4.14
N LYS A 801 -7.37 9.19 -4.48
CA LYS A 801 -8.38 10.00 -5.16
C LYS A 801 -8.29 9.93 -6.68
N LEU A 802 -7.20 9.39 -7.23
CA LEU A 802 -7.03 9.20 -8.67
C LEU A 802 -7.61 7.87 -9.14
N TYR A 803 -8.36 7.93 -10.24
CA TYR A 803 -8.88 6.76 -10.94
C TYR A 803 -7.75 5.91 -11.52
N MET A 804 -6.78 6.55 -12.19
CA MET A 804 -5.66 5.88 -12.84
C MET A 804 -4.39 6.73 -12.78
N ILE A 805 -3.25 6.04 -12.72
CA ILE A 805 -1.93 6.64 -12.88
C ILE A 805 -1.26 5.98 -14.08
N ILE A 806 -0.75 6.79 -15.01
CA ILE A 806 0.06 6.35 -16.14
C ILE A 806 1.52 6.65 -15.82
N ALA A 807 2.39 5.63 -15.88
CA ALA A 807 3.78 5.74 -15.46
C ALA A 807 4.71 4.90 -16.32
N SER A 808 6.00 5.25 -16.36
CA SER A 808 7.05 4.42 -16.98
C SER A 808 7.43 3.22 -16.11
N SER A 809 8.17 2.30 -16.72
CA SER A 809 8.77 1.17 -16.00
C SER A 809 9.73 1.63 -14.89
N ASP A 810 10.43 2.75 -15.05
CA ASP A 810 11.33 3.31 -14.04
C ASP A 810 10.59 3.81 -12.78
N TYR A 811 9.30 4.12 -12.91
CA TYR A 811 8.43 4.49 -11.80
C TYR A 811 8.03 3.30 -10.94
N ILE A 812 8.28 2.08 -11.41
CA ILE A 812 8.04 0.84 -10.68
C ILE A 812 8.85 0.82 -9.39
N TYR A 813 10.06 1.37 -9.41
CA TYR A 813 10.93 1.37 -8.26
C TYR A 813 10.48 2.38 -7.21
N GLY A 814 10.09 1.86 -6.06
CA GLY A 814 9.99 2.63 -4.83
C GLY A 814 8.70 3.40 -4.57
N THR A 815 7.69 3.44 -5.45
CA THR A 815 6.42 4.09 -5.12
C THR A 815 5.68 3.34 -4.02
N ASN A 816 5.13 4.07 -3.06
CA ASN A 816 4.36 3.48 -1.95
C ASN A 816 2.85 3.61 -2.14
N TYR A 817 2.41 4.04 -3.34
CA TYR A 817 0.99 4.16 -3.65
C TYR A 817 0.31 2.80 -3.68
N GLN A 818 -0.95 2.80 -3.29
CA GLN A 818 -1.74 1.59 -3.19
C GLN A 818 -2.63 1.44 -4.43
N PHE A 819 -2.31 0.46 -5.26
CA PHE A 819 -3.08 0.15 -6.46
C PHE A 819 -3.84 -1.16 -6.28
N CYS A 820 -5.07 -1.20 -6.80
CA CYS A 820 -5.88 -2.40 -6.85
C CYS A 820 -5.67 -3.14 -8.17
N HIS A 821 -5.55 -2.39 -9.25
CA HIS A 821 -5.39 -2.95 -10.59
C HIS A 821 -4.13 -2.43 -11.27
N GLY A 822 -3.56 -3.25 -12.15
CA GLY A 822 -2.45 -2.88 -13.00
C GLY A 822 -2.69 -3.28 -14.45
N PHE A 823 -2.29 -2.40 -15.36
CA PHE A 823 -2.17 -2.68 -16.78
C PHE A 823 -0.72 -2.61 -17.20
N LEU A 824 -0.25 -3.64 -17.89
CA LEU A 824 1.05 -3.66 -18.54
C LEU A 824 0.86 -3.53 -20.06
N SER A 825 1.42 -2.47 -20.61
CA SER A 825 1.32 -2.15 -22.04
C SER A 825 2.13 -3.13 -22.90
N LYS A 826 1.74 -3.27 -24.16
CA LYS A 826 2.43 -4.12 -25.13
C LYS A 826 3.85 -3.63 -25.49
N ASP A 827 4.09 -2.32 -25.37
CA ASP A 827 5.37 -1.69 -25.70
C ASP A 827 6.50 -1.92 -24.67
N LEU A 828 6.18 -2.59 -23.57
CA LEU A 828 7.14 -2.89 -22.51
C LEU A 828 8.03 -4.07 -22.88
N ASN A 829 9.35 -3.88 -22.77
CA ASN A 829 10.32 -4.98 -22.87
C ASN A 829 11.04 -5.11 -21.53
N LEU A 830 10.38 -5.77 -20.56
CA LEU A 830 10.89 -5.93 -19.21
C LEU A 830 11.51 -7.30 -19.00
N THR A 831 12.52 -7.39 -18.13
CA THR A 831 13.03 -8.66 -17.60
C THR A 831 11.98 -9.32 -16.72
N GLN A 832 12.10 -10.63 -16.47
CA GLN A 832 11.22 -11.37 -15.58
C GLN A 832 11.17 -10.74 -14.20
N GLU A 833 12.32 -10.35 -13.65
CA GLU A 833 12.45 -9.72 -12.33
C GLU A 833 11.72 -8.37 -12.28
N LYS A 834 11.89 -7.55 -13.32
CA LYS A 834 11.24 -6.24 -13.41
C LYS A 834 9.72 -6.37 -13.58
N LEU A 835 9.23 -7.40 -14.28
CA LEU A 835 7.80 -7.73 -14.37
C LEU A 835 7.23 -8.09 -12.98
N ILE A 836 7.92 -8.94 -12.21
CA ILE A 836 7.52 -9.31 -10.85
C ILE A 836 7.50 -8.08 -9.92
N GLN A 837 8.48 -7.20 -10.04
CA GLN A 837 8.52 -5.95 -9.29
C GLN A 837 7.36 -5.01 -9.66
N ALA A 838 7.05 -4.90 -10.95
CA ALA A 838 5.92 -4.12 -11.46
C ALA A 838 4.59 -4.63 -10.88
N MET A 839 4.35 -5.92 -11.00
CA MET A 839 3.15 -6.57 -10.42
C MET A 839 3.10 -6.41 -8.90
N GLY A 840 4.25 -6.36 -8.23
CA GLY A 840 4.36 -6.18 -6.79
C GLY A 840 3.82 -4.82 -6.28
N ARG A 841 3.55 -3.85 -7.15
CA ARG A 841 2.91 -2.57 -6.79
C ARG A 841 1.41 -2.69 -6.59
N ILE A 842 0.80 -3.78 -7.03
CA ILE A 842 -0.62 -4.04 -6.99
C ILE A 842 -0.97 -4.84 -5.72
N GLY A 843 -2.18 -4.64 -5.20
CA GLY A 843 -2.68 -5.37 -4.04
C GLY A 843 -2.04 -4.97 -2.70
N ARG A 844 -1.53 -3.75 -2.57
CA ARG A 844 -1.00 -3.22 -1.30
C ARG A 844 -2.07 -2.74 -0.35
N ASN A 845 -3.24 -2.36 -0.88
CA ASN A 845 -4.37 -1.89 -0.10
C ASN A 845 -5.04 -3.04 0.66
N ASN A 846 -5.48 -2.80 1.89
CA ASN A 846 -6.22 -3.76 2.72
C ASN A 846 -7.73 -3.49 2.75
N ILE A 847 -8.18 -2.43 2.08
CA ILE A 847 -9.57 -1.96 2.11
C ILE A 847 -10.43 -2.72 1.11
N GLN A 848 -9.85 -3.12 -0.03
CA GLN A 848 -10.55 -3.80 -1.12
C GLN A 848 -10.19 -5.28 -1.17
N GLN A 849 -11.09 -6.05 -1.76
CA GLN A 849 -10.98 -7.51 -1.84
C GLN A 849 -10.60 -8.01 -3.24
N THR A 850 -10.73 -7.17 -4.28
CA THR A 850 -10.48 -7.55 -5.67
C THR A 850 -9.26 -6.85 -6.24
N TYR A 851 -8.34 -7.62 -6.78
CA TYR A 851 -7.10 -7.14 -7.38
C TYR A 851 -6.89 -7.83 -8.72
N THR A 852 -6.27 -7.16 -9.70
CA THR A 852 -5.91 -7.78 -10.99
C THR A 852 -4.67 -7.15 -11.58
N VAL A 853 -3.90 -7.98 -12.30
CA VAL A 853 -2.85 -7.52 -13.23
C VAL A 853 -3.24 -7.94 -14.64
N ARG A 854 -3.39 -6.97 -15.54
CA ARG A 854 -3.82 -7.20 -16.91
C ARG A 854 -2.66 -6.95 -17.88
N PHE A 855 -2.38 -7.94 -18.69
CA PHE A 855 -1.37 -7.87 -19.73
C PHE A 855 -2.03 -7.61 -21.08
N ARG A 856 -1.38 -6.77 -21.88
CA ARG A 856 -1.77 -6.52 -23.29
C ARG A 856 -1.03 -7.42 -24.28
N ASP A 857 -0.08 -8.19 -23.78
CA ASP A 857 0.72 -9.13 -24.56
C ASP A 857 0.91 -10.44 -23.80
N ASP A 858 0.50 -11.54 -24.43
CA ASP A 858 0.59 -12.87 -23.84
C ASP A 858 2.05 -13.38 -23.80
N GLU A 859 2.94 -12.87 -24.65
CA GLU A 859 4.36 -13.22 -24.62
C GLU A 859 5.03 -12.73 -23.33
N GLN A 860 4.63 -11.56 -22.82
CA GLN A 860 5.12 -11.06 -21.53
C GLN A 860 4.65 -11.95 -20.36
N ILE A 861 3.46 -12.54 -20.47
CA ILE A 861 2.97 -13.50 -19.46
C ILE A 861 3.84 -14.74 -19.49
N MET A 862 4.19 -15.24 -20.68
CA MET A 862 5.02 -16.45 -20.81
C MET A 862 6.41 -16.27 -20.18
N LYS A 863 7.00 -15.06 -20.22
CA LYS A 863 8.27 -14.77 -19.52
C LYS A 863 8.20 -15.07 -18.02
N LEU A 864 7.05 -14.86 -17.36
CA LEU A 864 6.88 -15.13 -15.93
C LEU A 864 6.96 -16.62 -15.59
N PHE A 865 6.62 -17.48 -16.53
CA PHE A 865 6.50 -18.92 -16.35
C PHE A 865 7.59 -19.74 -17.04
N THR A 866 8.57 -19.04 -17.64
CA THR A 866 9.71 -19.68 -18.32
C THR A 866 10.98 -19.40 -17.52
N SER A 867 11.83 -20.41 -17.36
CA SER A 867 13.14 -20.21 -16.76
C SER A 867 14.04 -19.44 -17.75
N GLU A 868 14.53 -18.26 -17.34
CA GLU A 868 15.50 -17.48 -18.09
C GLU A 868 16.91 -17.88 -17.65
N THR A 869 17.80 -18.11 -18.62
CA THR A 869 19.25 -18.16 -18.44
C THR A 869 19.82 -16.76 -18.64
N ASP A 870 21.00 -16.48 -18.09
CA ASP A 870 21.73 -15.20 -18.31
C ASP A 870 20.96 -13.93 -17.95
N LYS A 871 20.34 -13.93 -16.77
CA LYS A 871 19.67 -12.75 -16.26
C LYS A 871 20.65 -11.59 -16.04
N PRO A 872 20.41 -10.41 -16.64
CA PRO A 872 21.32 -9.27 -16.52
C PRO A 872 21.51 -8.82 -15.06
N GLU A 873 20.48 -8.98 -14.22
CA GLU A 873 20.55 -8.63 -12.79
C GLU A 873 21.54 -9.53 -12.03
N ILE A 874 21.63 -10.83 -12.37
CA ILE A 874 22.60 -11.77 -11.79
C ILE A 874 24.00 -11.40 -12.23
N ILE A 875 24.20 -11.21 -13.55
CA ILE A 875 25.50 -10.87 -14.12
C ILE A 875 26.03 -9.57 -13.51
N ASN A 876 25.20 -8.53 -13.49
CA ASN A 876 25.61 -7.23 -12.97
C ASN A 876 25.80 -7.25 -11.46
N MET A 877 25.01 -8.03 -10.71
CA MET A 877 25.22 -8.11 -9.28
C MET A 877 26.59 -8.73 -8.95
N ASN A 878 26.96 -9.84 -9.56
CA ASN A 878 28.29 -10.42 -9.38
C ASN A 878 29.43 -9.51 -9.83
N ARG A 879 29.21 -8.71 -10.88
CA ARG A 879 30.19 -7.73 -11.39
C ARG A 879 30.37 -6.53 -10.45
N LEU A 880 29.29 -5.99 -9.92
CA LEU A 880 29.30 -4.70 -9.19
C LEU A 880 29.46 -4.89 -7.68
N PHE A 881 28.94 -5.98 -7.13
CA PHE A 881 29.11 -6.34 -5.72
C PHE A 881 30.35 -7.22 -5.56
N ASN A 882 31.50 -6.69 -5.99
CA ASN A 882 32.80 -7.35 -5.96
C ASN A 882 33.88 -6.28 -5.74
N THR A 883 34.88 -6.59 -4.89
CA THR A 883 36.05 -5.72 -4.66
C THR A 883 37.01 -5.74 -5.85
N ARG A 884 37.08 -6.88 -6.55
CA ARG A 884 37.83 -7.06 -7.80
C ARG A 884 37.02 -6.61 -8.99
N LYS A 885 37.69 -6.14 -10.05
CA LYS A 885 37.03 -5.78 -11.31
C LYS A 885 36.87 -7.03 -12.16
N VAL A 886 35.65 -7.56 -12.19
CA VAL A 886 35.29 -8.73 -13.00
C VAL A 886 34.34 -8.35 -14.12
N VAL A 887 34.47 -9.03 -15.27
CA VAL A 887 33.59 -8.88 -16.46
C VAL A 887 33.07 -10.23 -16.86
N TRP A 888 31.83 -10.26 -17.33
CA TRP A 888 31.22 -11.47 -17.88
C TRP A 888 31.61 -11.65 -19.34
N GLN A 889 32.37 -12.73 -19.65
CA GLN A 889 32.80 -13.04 -21.01
C GLN A 889 32.83 -14.58 -21.19
N ASN A 890 32.28 -15.04 -22.30
CA ASN A 890 32.25 -16.49 -22.64
C ASN A 890 31.71 -17.35 -21.49
N ASP A 891 30.57 -16.95 -20.92
CA ASP A 891 29.86 -17.62 -19.82
C ASP A 891 30.69 -17.79 -18.52
N MET A 892 31.69 -16.91 -18.30
CA MET A 892 32.47 -16.87 -17.06
C MET A 892 32.83 -15.43 -16.64
N TYR A 893 33.12 -15.25 -15.36
CA TYR A 893 33.65 -14.00 -14.84
C TYR A 893 35.18 -13.99 -14.96
N VAL A 894 35.70 -12.98 -15.66
CA VAL A 894 37.15 -12.78 -15.88
C VAL A 894 37.58 -11.55 -15.11
N GLU A 895 38.62 -11.67 -14.30
CA GLU A 895 39.22 -10.52 -13.59
C GLU A 895 40.02 -9.66 -14.57
N ILE A 896 39.82 -8.36 -14.50
CA ILE A 896 40.55 -7.35 -15.26
C ILE A 896 41.32 -6.49 -14.27
N ALA A 897 42.61 -6.18 -14.58
CA ALA A 897 43.40 -5.27 -13.77
C ALA A 897 42.70 -3.90 -13.62
N ASP A 898 42.63 -3.39 -12.39
CA ASP A 898 42.12 -2.02 -12.15
C ASP A 898 43.14 -1.05 -12.79
N ASP A 899 42.72 -0.35 -13.84
CA ASP A 899 43.49 0.79 -14.36
C ASP A 899 43.54 1.87 -13.25
N LEU A 900 44.74 2.39 -12.98
CA LEU A 900 45.04 3.31 -11.87
C LEU A 900 44.34 4.70 -11.98
N GLU A 901 43.36 4.89 -12.85
CA GLU A 901 42.72 6.19 -13.15
C GLU A 901 41.49 6.59 -12.33
N ASP A 902 40.99 5.75 -11.44
CA ASP A 902 39.74 6.10 -10.70
C ASP A 902 39.94 7.00 -9.46
N ASP A 903 41.16 7.45 -9.14
CA ASP A 903 41.47 8.35 -7.98
C ASP A 903 41.81 9.80 -8.37
N ALA A 904 41.85 10.17 -9.67
CA ALA A 904 41.98 11.54 -10.08
C ALA A 904 40.64 12.26 -9.93
N GLY A 905 40.49 12.95 -8.80
CA GLY A 905 39.42 13.92 -8.59
C GLY A 905 39.39 14.93 -9.72
N THR A 906 38.29 14.93 -10.46
CA THR A 906 37.94 16.06 -11.32
C THR A 906 37.68 17.27 -10.41
N GLU A 907 38.70 18.02 -10.09
CA GLU A 907 38.54 19.43 -9.77
C GLU A 907 38.01 20.09 -11.05
N ALA A 908 36.71 20.30 -11.09
CA ALA A 908 36.10 21.15 -12.09
C ALA A 908 36.64 22.57 -11.86
N GLN A 909 37.60 23.02 -12.68
CA GLN A 909 37.90 24.42 -12.85
C GLN A 909 36.65 25.12 -13.38
N GLU A 910 36.04 25.94 -12.54
CA GLU A 910 35.02 26.91 -12.96
C GLU A 910 35.67 27.85 -13.97
N PRO A 911 35.05 28.15 -15.11
CA PRO A 911 35.53 29.19 -15.99
C PRO A 911 35.32 30.53 -15.30
N GLU A 912 36.42 31.27 -15.09
CA GLU A 912 36.40 32.67 -14.72
C GLU A 912 35.53 33.42 -15.74
N THR A 913 34.37 33.89 -15.35
CA THR A 913 33.63 34.90 -16.10
C THR A 913 34.31 36.23 -15.82
N GLY A 914 35.08 36.71 -16.80
CA GLY A 914 35.55 38.08 -16.85
C GLY A 914 34.36 39.04 -16.93
N ASP A 915 34.40 40.07 -16.09
CA ASP A 915 33.60 41.26 -16.16
C ASP A 915 33.71 41.92 -17.55
N ASP A 916 32.55 42.20 -18.17
CA ASP A 916 32.21 43.44 -18.86
C ASP A 916 30.68 43.64 -18.90
#